data_0c58bd38e87df00e46a9983b626bab07
#
_entry.id   0c58bd38e87df00e46a9983b626bab07
#
_cell.length_a   1.000
_cell.length_b   1.000
_cell.length_c   1.000
_cell.angle_alpha   90.00
_cell.angle_beta   90.00
_cell.angle_gamma   90.00
#
_symmetry.space_group_name_H-M   'P 1'
#
loop_
_entity.id
_entity.type
_entity.pdbx_description
1 polymer ?
#
loop_
_entity_poly.entity_id
_entity_poly.type
_entity_poly.pdbx_seq_one_letter_code
_entity_poly.pdbx_strand_id
1 'polypeptide(L)'
;MKIRPVSHLLPALAFAALAALPLAAARTAPWTKEKAWAWYNAQPWIRGCNYMPASCANRVDQWQAYGSEARFAEMEREVALMQQDGFNAARIVLGDQGLAVWRAERDGILRRFERMLDIFDRHGVRVILVFGNDCSRPKPLWSLPEMGEQTWDLGYHGGRRLSQHGSFPGQAGYTAVDDPALCEDFFGMCEAFLTKYARDRRILFWNLWNEPGNNGRGRISPPHIRRLFELAWRIDPDQPLTADIWTGEANWTNGVAEAVGAELNDIVSYHSYQNLSAQIAYAKKLKARFGRPLVNTEWLARLFGCGVQDVYPFFAQNRIGCTMWGYVNGKYQTHEPWESMWRKVDGHPERLGRLDFTKWFHDLRRPSLRPYDPNEIAVIRHVNAEMDAERAGQSLRARIAAAHRIVGEDMWYGYRRTKFDFNGRVGWVVEPSVAPLPGTPWTWTMQWAEAFVDRTGVPDLLKKGYHHVTLELFDTRMDDAGVAAAAAFQAFLVKDLRFAPQANLIGMSWGGFFSTRYAAAHPQNVRRIYYDAPLLNFQSFARANANWLGPWKATAPKDGAWAQDPRMPVNLAERIAKAGIPVLILYGGQDQTVLPAENCEPFAARLRAAGGKVEVEKRALFGHHPHGVDPDKTARIVDFFSRP
;
A
#
# COMPACT_ATOMS: atom_id res chain seq x y z
N MET A 1 57.87 -17.96 75.14
CA MET A 1 56.77 -17.17 74.52
C MET A 1 57.33 -16.39 73.36
N LYS A 2 57.20 -16.87 72.14
CA LYS A 2 57.82 -16.28 70.92
C LYS A 2 56.77 -15.44 70.21
N ILE A 3 57.04 -14.16 70.03
CA ILE A 3 56.26 -13.19 69.31
C ILE A 3 56.62 -13.31 67.81
N ARG A 4 55.62 -13.54 66.93
CA ARG A 4 55.79 -13.50 65.47
C ARG A 4 55.44 -12.08 64.93
N PRO A 5 56.17 -11.55 63.96
CA PRO A 5 55.86 -10.23 63.38
C PRO A 5 54.74 -10.35 62.33
N VAL A 6 53.87 -9.36 62.31
CA VAL A 6 52.79 -9.14 61.32
C VAL A 6 53.35 -8.39 60.14
N SER A 7 53.31 -8.98 58.97
CA SER A 7 53.70 -8.35 57.69
C SER A 7 52.46 -7.60 57.12
N HIS A 8 52.62 -6.31 56.91
CA HIS A 8 51.66 -5.44 56.20
C HIS A 8 51.82 -5.62 54.70
N LEU A 9 50.83 -6.21 54.01
CA LEU A 9 50.71 -6.18 52.57
C LEU A 9 49.93 -4.92 52.18
N LEU A 10 50.56 -4.01 51.41
CA LEU A 10 49.93 -2.90 50.72
C LEU A 10 49.22 -3.43 49.47
N PRO A 11 47.98 -3.01 49.16
CA PRO A 11 47.35 -3.37 47.89
C PRO A 11 47.93 -2.52 46.76
N ALA A 12 48.40 -3.19 45.69
CA ALA A 12 48.81 -2.55 44.45
C ALA A 12 47.53 -2.04 43.74
N LEU A 13 47.40 -0.74 43.52
CA LEU A 13 46.43 -0.10 42.66
C LEU A 13 46.79 -0.44 41.22
N ALA A 14 46.00 -1.32 40.58
CA ALA A 14 46.03 -1.54 39.15
C ALA A 14 45.31 -0.36 38.45
N PHE A 15 46.11 0.49 37.82
CA PHE A 15 45.60 1.47 36.85
C PHE A 15 45.12 0.69 35.62
N ALA A 16 43.78 0.52 35.47
CA ALA A 16 43.21 0.08 34.20
C ALA A 16 43.34 1.24 33.21
N ALA A 17 44.25 1.07 32.24
CA ALA A 17 44.33 1.95 31.09
C ALA A 17 42.99 1.77 30.29
N LEU A 18 42.12 2.78 30.36
CA LEU A 18 41.05 2.90 29.36
C LEU A 18 41.73 3.09 28.00
N ALA A 19 41.76 2.03 27.21
CA ALA A 19 42.10 2.13 25.80
C ALA A 19 41.05 3.04 25.15
N ALA A 20 41.44 4.25 24.78
CA ALA A 20 40.64 5.11 23.92
C ALA A 20 40.38 4.35 22.61
N LEU A 21 39.18 3.89 22.39
CA LEU A 21 38.75 3.39 21.07
C LEU A 21 39.10 4.50 20.07
N PRO A 22 39.72 4.17 18.93
CA PRO A 22 39.98 5.18 17.91
C PRO A 22 38.64 5.81 17.51
N LEU A 23 38.56 7.15 17.57
CA LEU A 23 37.45 7.87 16.95
C LEU A 23 37.41 7.38 15.50
N ALA A 24 36.32 6.71 15.12
CA ALA A 24 36.10 6.35 13.73
C ALA A 24 36.19 7.65 12.92
N ALA A 25 36.97 7.61 11.80
CA ALA A 25 37.10 8.77 10.95
C ALA A 25 35.72 9.27 10.53
N ALA A 26 35.44 10.56 10.71
CA ALA A 26 34.16 11.16 10.35
C ALA A 26 33.78 10.80 8.92
N ARG A 27 32.52 10.43 8.70
CA ARG A 27 31.99 10.09 7.39
C ARG A 27 32.04 11.32 6.46
N THR A 28 32.40 11.11 5.19
CA THR A 28 32.49 12.18 4.19
C THR A 28 31.61 11.94 2.94
N ALA A 29 30.84 10.86 2.95
CA ALA A 29 30.00 10.44 1.82
C ALA A 29 28.74 9.72 2.30
N PRO A 30 27.69 9.60 1.48
CA PRO A 30 26.52 8.78 1.79
C PRO A 30 26.91 7.30 2.00
N TRP A 31 26.04 6.56 2.67
CA TRP A 31 26.20 5.12 2.81
C TRP A 31 26.33 4.43 1.45
N THR A 32 27.02 3.30 1.40
CA THR A 32 26.96 2.43 0.23
C THR A 32 25.52 1.91 0.04
N LYS A 33 25.19 1.47 -1.17
CA LYS A 33 23.86 0.88 -1.44
C LYS A 33 23.62 -0.37 -0.59
N GLU A 34 24.64 -1.19 -0.41
CA GLU A 34 24.61 -2.41 0.39
C GLU A 34 24.30 -2.10 1.86
N LYS A 35 24.96 -1.09 2.46
CA LYS A 35 24.67 -0.65 3.83
C LYS A 35 23.24 -0.13 3.95
N ALA A 36 22.78 0.67 2.99
CA ALA A 36 21.42 1.20 2.96
C ALA A 36 20.37 0.07 2.89
N TRP A 37 20.57 -0.92 2.02
CA TRP A 37 19.67 -2.07 1.92
C TRP A 37 19.74 -2.98 3.14
N ALA A 38 20.93 -3.21 3.71
CA ALA A 38 21.08 -4.00 4.94
C ALA A 38 20.30 -3.37 6.09
N TRP A 39 20.43 -2.04 6.27
CA TRP A 39 19.67 -1.30 7.27
C TRP A 39 18.16 -1.40 7.02
N TYR A 40 17.72 -1.16 5.77
CA TYR A 40 16.29 -1.16 5.42
C TYR A 40 15.65 -2.54 5.61
N ASN A 41 16.33 -3.60 5.20
CA ASN A 41 15.84 -4.97 5.32
C ASN A 41 15.77 -5.45 6.78
N ALA A 42 16.59 -4.90 7.66
CA ALA A 42 16.51 -5.15 9.10
C ALA A 42 15.26 -4.54 9.74
N GLN A 43 14.65 -3.51 9.12
CA GLN A 43 13.43 -2.89 9.65
C GLN A 43 12.18 -3.73 9.32
N PRO A 44 11.13 -3.69 10.16
CA PRO A 44 9.79 -3.99 9.67
C PRO A 44 9.45 -3.03 8.51
N TRP A 45 8.47 -3.39 7.66
CA TRP A 45 8.02 -2.44 6.65
C TRP A 45 7.65 -1.11 7.31
N ILE A 46 8.31 -0.02 6.87
CA ILE A 46 8.13 1.33 7.42
C ILE A 46 6.77 1.85 6.97
N ARG A 47 5.91 2.17 7.92
CA ARG A 47 4.55 2.65 7.65
C ARG A 47 4.05 3.57 8.74
N GLY A 48 3.42 4.67 8.36
CA GLY A 48 2.97 5.66 9.34
C GLY A 48 2.36 6.90 8.74
N CYS A 49 2.49 8.00 9.46
CA CYS A 49 1.92 9.28 9.07
C CYS A 49 2.84 10.45 9.41
N ASN A 50 2.62 11.58 8.75
CA ASN A 50 3.10 12.87 9.21
C ASN A 50 2.22 13.30 10.38
N TYR A 51 2.84 13.62 11.50
CA TYR A 51 2.12 13.79 12.75
C TYR A 51 2.31 15.16 13.39
N MET A 52 1.21 15.71 13.82
CA MET A 52 1.11 16.82 14.75
C MET A 52 -0.16 16.63 15.58
N PRO A 53 -0.16 16.85 16.91
CA PRO A 53 -1.36 16.72 17.73
C PRO A 53 -2.52 17.56 17.19
N ALA A 54 -3.75 17.05 17.24
CA ALA A 54 -4.92 17.71 16.65
C ALA A 54 -5.19 19.11 17.25
N SER A 55 -4.83 19.36 18.50
CA SER A 55 -4.98 20.67 19.14
C SER A 55 -3.98 21.73 18.66
N CYS A 56 -2.91 21.33 17.96
CA CYS A 56 -1.89 22.26 17.49
C CYS A 56 -2.34 23.03 16.25
N ALA A 57 -2.24 24.36 16.30
CA ALA A 57 -2.46 25.22 15.14
C ALA A 57 -1.25 25.23 14.20
N ASN A 58 -0.06 25.07 14.77
CA ASN A 58 1.23 25.04 14.07
C ASN A 58 2.28 24.28 14.88
N ARG A 59 3.52 24.25 14.42
CA ARG A 59 4.62 23.51 15.07
C ARG A 59 5.14 24.21 16.33
N VAL A 60 4.90 25.54 16.52
CA VAL A 60 5.21 26.18 17.82
C VAL A 60 4.40 25.52 18.92
N ASP A 61 3.09 25.33 18.72
CA ASP A 61 2.25 24.60 19.67
C ASP A 61 2.81 23.22 20.00
N GLN A 62 3.30 22.51 19.02
CA GLN A 62 3.85 21.17 19.22
C GLN A 62 5.10 21.17 20.11
N TRP A 63 5.91 22.24 20.05
CA TRP A 63 7.24 22.23 20.65
C TRP A 63 7.36 23.10 21.93
N GLN A 64 6.53 24.13 22.13
CA GLN A 64 6.61 25.06 23.25
C GLN A 64 6.10 24.49 24.58
N ALA A 65 6.46 25.14 25.73
CA ALA A 65 5.96 24.76 27.05
C ALA A 65 4.48 25.10 27.22
N TYR A 66 4.03 26.21 26.66
CA TYR A 66 2.64 26.65 26.78
C TYR A 66 1.66 25.56 26.31
N GLY A 67 0.79 25.09 27.20
CA GLY A 67 -0.19 24.02 26.92
C GLY A 67 0.38 22.61 26.69
N SER A 68 1.68 22.36 26.94
CA SER A 68 2.34 21.10 26.62
C SER A 68 1.76 19.88 27.35
N GLU A 69 1.30 20.01 28.60
CA GLU A 69 0.75 18.89 29.38
C GLU A 69 -0.54 18.33 28.72
N ALA A 70 -1.44 19.20 28.28
CA ALA A 70 -2.65 18.80 27.60
C ALA A 70 -2.32 18.12 26.25
N ARG A 71 -1.32 18.64 25.52
CA ARG A 71 -0.86 18.06 24.26
C ARG A 71 -0.19 16.70 24.42
N PHE A 72 0.57 16.49 25.50
CA PHE A 72 1.11 15.15 25.79
C PHE A 72 0.03 14.14 26.12
N ALA A 73 -1.01 14.55 26.87
CA ALA A 73 -2.16 13.67 27.11
C ALA A 73 -2.97 13.36 25.83
N GLU A 74 -3.07 14.31 24.90
CA GLU A 74 -3.65 14.10 23.56
C GLU A 74 -2.77 13.17 22.73
N MET A 75 -1.46 13.44 22.68
CA MET A 75 -0.48 12.64 21.96
C MET A 75 -0.50 11.17 22.40
N GLU A 76 -0.60 10.90 23.70
CA GLU A 76 -0.71 9.53 24.23
C GLU A 76 -1.90 8.77 23.62
N ARG A 77 -3.07 9.42 23.50
CA ARG A 77 -4.27 8.80 22.92
C ARG A 77 -4.15 8.60 21.41
N GLU A 78 -3.59 9.58 20.72
CA GLU A 78 -3.45 9.53 19.26
C GLU A 78 -2.39 8.50 18.84
N VAL A 79 -1.26 8.42 19.54
CA VAL A 79 -0.19 7.45 19.26
C VAL A 79 -0.60 6.03 19.66
N ALA A 80 -1.34 5.85 20.76
CA ALA A 80 -1.96 4.56 21.08
C ALA A 80 -2.87 4.07 19.95
N LEU A 81 -3.57 4.99 19.28
CA LEU A 81 -4.41 4.66 18.14
C LEU A 81 -3.58 4.35 16.88
N MET A 82 -2.42 5.01 16.67
CA MET A 82 -1.47 4.62 15.62
C MET A 82 -1.02 3.16 15.78
N GLN A 83 -0.70 2.75 17.00
CA GLN A 83 -0.36 1.36 17.31
C GLN A 83 -1.51 0.41 16.95
N GLN A 84 -2.75 0.75 17.30
CA GLN A 84 -3.94 -0.06 16.97
C GLN A 84 -4.16 -0.16 15.45
N ASP A 85 -3.82 0.89 14.70
CA ASP A 85 -3.87 0.88 13.24
C ASP A 85 -2.67 0.17 12.62
N GLY A 86 -1.69 -0.25 13.44
CA GLY A 86 -0.51 -1.01 13.03
C GLY A 86 0.60 -0.13 12.44
N PHE A 87 0.61 1.18 12.68
CA PHE A 87 1.71 2.07 12.28
C PHE A 87 2.93 1.91 13.19
N ASN A 88 4.11 2.11 12.62
CA ASN A 88 5.39 2.00 13.32
C ASN A 88 6.34 3.20 13.09
N ALA A 89 5.87 4.21 12.38
CA ALA A 89 6.64 5.42 12.10
C ALA A 89 5.77 6.68 12.16
N ALA A 90 6.36 7.78 12.65
CA ALA A 90 5.77 9.11 12.60
C ALA A 90 6.80 10.12 12.09
N ARG A 91 6.46 10.86 11.04
CA ARG A 91 7.30 11.94 10.53
C ARG A 91 6.86 13.26 11.15
N ILE A 92 7.82 13.98 11.75
CA ILE A 92 7.57 15.17 12.56
C ILE A 92 8.54 16.26 12.10
N VAL A 93 8.02 17.46 11.88
CA VAL A 93 8.80 18.60 11.39
C VAL A 93 9.17 19.55 12.52
N LEU A 94 10.46 19.89 12.61
CA LEU A 94 10.99 20.91 13.48
C LEU A 94 10.94 22.29 12.80
N GLY A 95 11.67 22.47 11.74
CA GLY A 95 11.64 23.67 10.88
C GLY A 95 11.94 24.99 11.61
N ASP A 96 11.61 26.10 10.97
CA ASP A 96 11.77 27.46 11.52
C ASP A 96 10.93 27.68 12.80
N GLN A 97 9.75 27.05 12.88
CA GLN A 97 8.89 27.14 14.07
C GLN A 97 9.51 26.43 15.27
N GLY A 98 10.21 25.31 15.03
CA GLY A 98 11.02 24.66 16.08
C GLY A 98 12.21 25.52 16.49
N LEU A 99 12.83 26.26 15.56
CA LEU A 99 13.88 27.22 15.88
C LEU A 99 13.38 28.35 16.78
N ALA A 100 12.17 28.86 16.56
CA ALA A 100 11.58 29.87 17.45
C ALA A 100 11.52 29.35 18.90
N VAL A 101 11.06 28.11 19.10
CA VAL A 101 11.02 27.47 20.42
C VAL A 101 12.43 27.18 20.96
N TRP A 102 13.35 26.73 20.11
CA TRP A 102 14.74 26.47 20.49
C TRP A 102 15.42 27.72 21.06
N ARG A 103 15.24 28.87 20.42
CA ARG A 103 15.80 30.15 20.88
C ARG A 103 15.21 30.59 22.19
N ALA A 104 13.92 30.38 22.42
CA ALA A 104 13.23 30.78 23.63
C ALA A 104 13.40 29.78 24.78
N GLU A 105 13.46 28.49 24.53
CA GLU A 105 13.33 27.41 25.51
C GLU A 105 14.28 26.23 25.20
N ARG A 106 15.56 26.52 24.96
CA ARG A 106 16.57 25.54 24.47
C ARG A 106 16.55 24.19 25.19
N ASP A 107 16.67 24.18 26.52
CA ASP A 107 16.63 22.94 27.29
C ASP A 107 15.20 22.38 27.40
N GLY A 108 14.23 23.25 27.35
CA GLY A 108 12.81 22.91 27.41
C GLY A 108 12.38 22.07 26.20
N ILE A 109 12.74 22.48 24.99
CA ILE A 109 12.37 21.74 23.76
C ILE A 109 13.02 20.35 23.77
N LEU A 110 14.27 20.19 24.22
CA LEU A 110 14.93 18.90 24.31
C LEU A 110 14.25 17.96 25.32
N ARG A 111 13.83 18.49 26.49
CA ARG A 111 13.07 17.69 27.49
C ARG A 111 11.70 17.26 26.94
N ARG A 112 11.01 18.14 26.22
CA ARG A 112 9.70 17.82 25.61
C ARG A 112 9.85 16.83 24.46
N PHE A 113 10.90 16.96 23.66
CA PHE A 113 11.22 16.00 22.63
C PHE A 113 11.53 14.61 23.22
N GLU A 114 12.29 14.54 24.30
CA GLU A 114 12.54 13.29 25.02
C GLU A 114 11.25 12.63 25.48
N ARG A 115 10.36 13.41 26.13
CA ARG A 115 9.06 12.91 26.57
C ARG A 115 8.18 12.43 25.39
N MET A 116 8.24 13.14 24.28
CA MET A 116 7.56 12.71 23.05
C MET A 116 8.12 11.36 22.57
N LEU A 117 9.44 11.22 22.49
CA LEU A 117 10.06 9.95 22.08
C LEU A 117 9.64 8.80 23.00
N ASP A 118 9.52 9.03 24.31
CA ASP A 118 9.05 8.02 25.27
C ASP A 118 7.59 7.60 25.00
N ILE A 119 6.71 8.54 24.63
CA ILE A 119 5.33 8.24 24.26
C ILE A 119 5.32 7.36 23.01
N PHE A 120 6.04 7.75 21.99
CA PHE A 120 6.09 6.99 20.73
C PHE A 120 6.71 5.59 20.92
N ASP A 121 7.80 5.46 21.67
CA ASP A 121 8.47 4.17 21.92
C ASP A 121 7.58 3.18 22.67
N ARG A 122 6.81 3.64 23.67
CA ARG A 122 5.83 2.81 24.39
C ARG A 122 4.78 2.17 23.46
N HIS A 123 4.48 2.84 22.36
CA HIS A 123 3.52 2.36 21.35
C HIS A 123 4.19 1.73 20.13
N GLY A 124 5.50 1.50 20.17
CA GLY A 124 6.24 0.87 19.08
C GLY A 124 6.35 1.73 17.81
N VAL A 125 6.18 3.05 17.93
CA VAL A 125 6.29 4.00 16.83
C VAL A 125 7.63 4.73 16.92
N ARG A 126 8.37 4.80 15.81
CA ARG A 126 9.67 5.49 15.74
C ARG A 126 9.54 6.80 14.98
N VAL A 127 10.38 7.76 15.32
CA VAL A 127 10.29 9.13 14.82
C VAL A 127 11.22 9.34 13.62
N ILE A 128 10.70 9.99 12.58
CA ILE A 128 11.45 10.59 11.48
C ILE A 128 11.43 12.10 11.74
N LEU A 129 12.57 12.68 12.09
CA LEU A 129 12.65 14.11 12.40
C LEU A 129 13.11 14.89 11.18
N VAL A 130 12.37 15.94 10.83
CA VAL A 130 12.65 16.83 9.71
C VAL A 130 13.22 18.15 10.24
N PHE A 131 14.36 18.60 9.70
CA PHE A 131 14.99 19.87 10.12
C PHE A 131 14.63 21.02 9.19
N GLY A 132 15.18 21.07 7.99
CA GLY A 132 14.96 22.16 7.03
C GLY A 132 13.67 22.00 6.24
N ASN A 133 13.15 23.11 5.72
CA ASN A 133 11.92 23.09 4.94
C ASN A 133 11.88 24.27 3.96
N ASP A 134 11.70 23.98 2.67
CA ASP A 134 11.61 25.01 1.62
C ASP A 134 10.15 25.44 1.33
N CYS A 135 9.15 24.82 1.96
CA CYS A 135 7.77 25.30 1.91
C CYS A 135 7.63 26.56 2.79
N SER A 136 7.94 27.73 2.26
CA SER A 136 8.02 28.97 3.00
C SER A 136 7.45 30.17 2.24
N ARG A 137 7.06 31.23 2.99
CA ARG A 137 6.61 32.50 2.42
C ARG A 137 7.80 33.36 1.98
N PRO A 138 7.59 34.31 1.06
CA PRO A 138 8.62 35.30 0.73
C PRO A 138 8.94 36.18 1.95
N LYS A 139 10.15 36.76 1.96
CA LYS A 139 10.67 37.56 3.08
C LYS A 139 9.70 38.60 3.66
N PRO A 140 8.93 39.39 2.88
CA PRO A 140 8.00 40.36 3.43
C PRO A 140 6.83 39.77 4.24
N LEU A 141 6.56 38.49 4.06
CA LEU A 141 5.47 37.75 4.71
C LEU A 141 5.98 36.70 5.70
N TRP A 142 7.30 36.55 5.82
CA TRP A 142 7.94 35.58 6.69
C TRP A 142 8.35 36.23 8.00
N SER A 143 8.14 35.56 9.10
CA SER A 143 8.68 35.89 10.41
C SER A 143 8.80 34.63 11.24
N LEU A 144 9.73 34.61 12.21
CA LEU A 144 9.66 33.61 13.26
C LEU A 144 8.40 33.86 14.09
N PRO A 145 7.59 32.83 14.35
CA PRO A 145 6.40 32.98 15.17
C PRO A 145 6.78 33.26 16.65
N GLU A 146 5.91 34.00 17.31
CA GLU A 146 6.02 34.25 18.74
C GLU A 146 5.57 33.02 19.56
N MET A 147 6.06 32.94 20.81
CA MET A 147 5.68 31.94 21.78
C MET A 147 4.31 32.25 22.41
N GLY A 148 3.64 31.26 22.95
CA GLY A 148 2.34 31.42 23.62
C GLY A 148 1.17 30.87 22.79
N GLU A 149 -0.02 31.43 22.97
CA GLU A 149 -1.21 30.98 22.23
C GLU A 149 -1.07 31.25 20.74
N GLN A 150 -1.25 30.19 19.94
CA GLN A 150 -1.13 30.30 18.49
C GLN A 150 -2.48 30.57 17.85
N THR A 151 -2.52 31.58 16.98
CA THR A 151 -3.70 31.90 16.19
C THR A 151 -3.92 30.90 15.07
N TRP A 152 -5.18 30.64 14.74
CA TRP A 152 -5.58 29.83 13.61
C TRP A 152 -6.88 30.40 12.99
N ASP A 153 -7.16 29.99 11.76
CA ASP A 153 -8.35 30.36 11.02
C ASP A 153 -8.83 29.12 10.23
N LEU A 154 -9.90 29.21 9.47
CA LEU A 154 -10.35 28.13 8.62
C LEU A 154 -9.45 27.98 7.37
N GLY A 155 -9.08 26.76 7.04
CA GLY A 155 -8.31 26.39 5.87
C GLY A 155 -7.03 25.64 6.19
N TYR A 156 -6.41 25.13 5.14
CA TYR A 156 -5.20 24.31 5.18
C TYR A 156 -4.06 24.96 5.96
N HIS A 157 -3.31 24.18 6.73
CA HIS A 157 -2.19 24.62 7.58
C HIS A 157 -2.54 25.72 8.59
N GLY A 158 -3.68 25.56 9.25
CA GLY A 158 -4.11 26.49 10.31
C GLY A 158 -4.81 27.73 9.77
N GLY A 159 -5.15 27.76 8.48
CA GLY A 159 -5.95 28.81 7.88
C GLY A 159 -5.40 29.38 6.60
N ARG A 160 -6.29 29.81 5.70
CA ARG A 160 -5.91 30.33 4.36
C ARG A 160 -4.96 31.54 4.42
N ARG A 161 -5.11 32.39 5.42
CA ARG A 161 -4.21 33.56 5.62
C ARG A 161 -2.84 33.18 6.17
N LEU A 162 -2.76 32.05 6.87
CA LEU A 162 -1.57 31.60 7.56
C LEU A 162 -0.80 30.52 6.80
N SER A 163 -1.44 29.89 5.81
CA SER A 163 -0.85 28.84 5.00
C SER A 163 0.41 29.29 4.26
N GLN A 164 1.45 28.48 4.32
CA GLN A 164 2.69 28.67 3.57
C GLN A 164 2.56 28.23 2.10
N HIS A 165 1.48 27.56 1.73
CA HIS A 165 1.21 27.07 0.38
C HIS A 165 0.60 28.14 -0.56
N GLY A 166 0.88 29.41 -0.33
CA GLY A 166 0.51 30.47 -1.24
C GLY A 166 1.33 30.42 -2.54
N SER A 167 0.71 30.80 -3.66
CA SER A 167 1.47 31.13 -4.88
C SER A 167 2.00 32.55 -4.76
N PHE A 168 3.30 32.71 -4.84
CA PHE A 168 3.99 34.00 -4.79
C PHE A 168 4.81 34.19 -6.08
N PRO A 169 4.17 34.48 -7.25
CA PRO A 169 4.86 34.55 -8.51
C PRO A 169 6.03 35.56 -8.48
N GLY A 170 7.21 35.11 -8.94
CA GLY A 170 8.40 35.93 -8.99
C GLY A 170 9.09 36.20 -7.65
N GLN A 171 8.59 35.64 -6.55
CA GLN A 171 9.20 35.77 -5.23
C GLN A 171 9.63 34.41 -4.70
N ALA A 172 10.89 34.31 -4.26
CA ALA A 172 11.37 33.10 -3.58
C ALA A 172 10.92 33.10 -2.11
N GLY A 173 10.67 31.89 -1.59
CA GLY A 173 10.46 31.67 -0.17
C GLY A 173 11.70 32.07 0.65
N TYR A 174 11.47 32.41 1.91
CA TYR A 174 12.50 32.82 2.88
C TYR A 174 12.42 31.96 4.13
N THR A 175 13.56 31.54 4.65
CA THR A 175 13.66 30.68 5.84
C THR A 175 14.73 31.19 6.79
N ALA A 176 14.79 30.65 7.99
CA ALA A 176 15.78 31.05 8.99
C ALA A 176 17.24 30.94 8.52
N VAL A 177 17.55 30.02 7.61
CA VAL A 177 18.92 29.88 7.08
C VAL A 177 19.34 31.03 6.15
N ASP A 178 18.39 31.81 5.64
CA ASP A 178 18.66 32.99 4.80
C ASP A 178 18.91 34.24 5.64
N ASP A 179 18.57 34.20 6.93
CA ASP A 179 18.76 35.29 7.86
C ASP A 179 20.11 35.15 8.58
N PRO A 180 21.06 36.10 8.40
CA PRO A 180 22.35 36.03 9.05
C PRO A 180 22.30 35.95 10.58
N ALA A 181 21.25 36.49 11.20
CA ALA A 181 21.06 36.45 12.66
C ALA A 181 20.49 35.12 13.16
N LEU A 182 19.93 34.29 12.29
CA LEU A 182 19.26 33.03 12.62
C LEU A 182 19.94 31.79 12.07
N CYS A 183 20.73 31.94 11.03
CA CYS A 183 21.35 30.82 10.32
C CYS A 183 22.19 29.94 11.26
N GLU A 184 23.06 30.54 12.08
CA GLU A 184 23.91 29.79 13.01
C GLU A 184 23.08 29.15 14.14
N ASP A 185 22.04 29.80 14.61
CA ASP A 185 21.11 29.23 15.60
C ASP A 185 20.40 28.00 15.04
N PHE A 186 20.01 28.02 13.74
CA PHE A 186 19.39 26.88 13.06
C PHE A 186 20.34 25.69 13.00
N PHE A 187 21.59 25.89 12.54
CA PHE A 187 22.56 24.80 12.49
C PHE A 187 22.95 24.31 13.89
N GLY A 188 23.06 25.21 14.88
CA GLY A 188 23.31 24.84 16.28
C GLY A 188 22.17 24.00 16.89
N MET A 189 20.91 24.31 16.53
CA MET A 189 19.77 23.47 16.90
C MET A 189 19.89 22.08 16.25
N CYS A 190 20.15 22.01 14.96
CA CYS A 190 20.31 20.74 14.25
C CYS A 190 21.44 19.90 14.85
N GLU A 191 22.59 20.52 15.14
CA GLU A 191 23.75 19.86 15.78
C GLU A 191 23.40 19.28 17.14
N ALA A 192 22.68 20.03 17.97
CA ALA A 192 22.27 19.57 19.30
C ALA A 192 21.37 18.33 19.24
N PHE A 193 20.37 18.33 18.35
CA PHE A 193 19.48 17.17 18.17
C PHE A 193 20.24 15.97 17.58
N LEU A 194 21.00 16.17 16.51
CA LEU A 194 21.79 15.11 15.90
C LEU A 194 22.77 14.49 16.88
N THR A 195 23.53 15.29 17.62
CA THR A 195 24.52 14.82 18.60
C THR A 195 23.85 14.04 19.74
N LYS A 196 22.77 14.61 20.31
CA LYS A 196 22.10 13.99 21.46
C LYS A 196 21.47 12.66 21.11
N TYR A 197 20.89 12.53 19.90
CA TYR A 197 20.11 11.36 19.49
C TYR A 197 20.79 10.52 18.41
N ALA A 198 22.08 10.73 18.15
CA ALA A 198 22.85 10.01 17.13
C ALA A 198 22.78 8.48 17.25
N ARG A 199 22.66 7.95 18.48
CA ARG A 199 22.59 6.51 18.80
C ARG A 199 21.23 6.08 19.34
N ASP A 200 20.25 6.95 19.25
CA ASP A 200 18.92 6.66 19.81
C ASP A 200 18.07 5.87 18.82
N ARG A 201 17.72 4.62 19.18
CA ARG A 201 16.90 3.72 18.36
C ARG A 201 15.46 4.21 18.15
N ARG A 202 14.96 5.17 18.96
CA ARG A 202 13.64 5.78 18.82
C ARG A 202 13.55 6.67 17.59
N ILE A 203 14.71 7.15 17.09
CA ILE A 203 14.82 7.82 15.80
C ILE A 203 14.96 6.77 14.71
N LEU A 204 14.07 6.81 13.72
CA LEU A 204 14.10 5.87 12.60
C LEU A 204 15.13 6.31 11.55
N PHE A 205 15.02 7.54 11.08
CA PHE A 205 16.02 8.20 10.24
C PHE A 205 15.87 9.73 10.32
N TRP A 206 16.88 10.44 9.81
CA TRP A 206 16.92 11.88 9.78
C TRP A 206 16.52 12.40 8.40
N ASN A 207 15.44 13.16 8.33
CA ASN A 207 15.03 13.85 7.12
C ASN A 207 15.56 15.29 7.19
N LEU A 208 16.76 15.50 6.62
CA LEU A 208 17.49 16.75 6.81
C LEU A 208 16.77 17.94 6.17
N TRP A 209 16.06 17.71 5.03
CA TRP A 209 15.39 18.80 4.32
C TRP A 209 14.08 18.35 3.66
N ASN A 210 12.99 19.02 3.99
CA ASN A 210 11.69 18.88 3.36
C ASN A 210 11.63 19.65 2.05
N GLU A 211 11.21 18.99 0.98
CA GLU A 211 10.94 19.55 -0.34
C GLU A 211 11.99 20.57 -0.83
N PRO A 212 13.26 20.17 -0.98
CA PRO A 212 14.33 21.01 -1.48
C PRO A 212 13.93 21.79 -2.73
N GLY A 213 14.08 23.11 -2.70
CA GLY A 213 13.80 23.98 -3.84
C GLY A 213 12.35 24.41 -4.01
N ASN A 214 11.44 24.01 -3.13
CA ASN A 214 10.06 24.49 -3.16
C ASN A 214 10.00 26.03 -3.03
N ASN A 215 8.89 26.62 -3.42
CA ASN A 215 8.66 28.08 -3.42
C ASN A 215 9.81 28.90 -4.03
N GLY A 216 10.35 28.44 -5.15
CA GLY A 216 11.38 29.16 -5.90
C GLY A 216 12.80 29.13 -5.30
N ARG A 217 13.05 28.26 -4.32
CA ARG A 217 14.34 28.18 -3.60
C ARG A 217 15.38 27.26 -4.26
N GLY A 218 15.11 26.76 -5.46
CA GLY A 218 15.94 25.77 -6.13
C GLY A 218 17.43 26.10 -6.24
N ARG A 219 17.80 27.40 -6.34
CA ARG A 219 19.19 27.86 -6.37
C ARG A 219 19.67 28.51 -5.07
N ILE A 220 18.79 28.65 -4.07
CA ILE A 220 19.09 29.28 -2.78
C ILE A 220 19.51 28.22 -1.77
N SER A 221 18.77 27.13 -1.65
CA SER A 221 18.95 26.12 -0.61
C SER A 221 20.13 25.15 -0.78
N PRO A 222 20.74 24.91 -1.97
CA PRO A 222 21.82 23.95 -2.12
C PRO A 222 22.97 24.07 -1.11
N PRO A 223 23.56 25.27 -0.83
CA PRO A 223 24.64 25.38 0.13
C PRO A 223 24.24 25.02 1.56
N HIS A 224 23.00 25.36 1.96
CA HIS A 224 22.49 25.07 3.30
C HIS A 224 22.23 23.56 3.48
N ILE A 225 21.68 22.90 2.46
CA ILE A 225 21.46 21.47 2.46
C ILE A 225 22.79 20.73 2.55
N ARG A 226 23.81 21.09 1.74
CA ARG A 226 25.15 20.50 1.83
C ARG A 226 25.75 20.68 3.22
N ARG A 227 25.71 21.88 3.76
CA ARG A 227 26.21 22.17 5.11
C ARG A 227 25.55 21.28 6.15
N LEU A 228 24.24 21.00 6.04
CA LEU A 228 23.54 20.15 6.99
C LEU A 228 23.93 18.68 6.84
N PHE A 229 24.14 18.17 5.62
CA PHE A 229 24.69 16.84 5.41
C PHE A 229 26.13 16.71 5.96
N GLU A 230 27.00 17.69 5.73
CA GLU A 230 28.36 17.70 6.25
C GLU A 230 28.38 17.76 7.79
N LEU A 231 27.50 18.54 8.40
CA LEU A 231 27.30 18.54 9.84
C LEU A 231 26.90 17.16 10.37
N ALA A 232 25.89 16.54 9.75
CA ALA A 232 25.41 15.23 10.14
C ALA A 232 26.47 14.14 9.92
N TRP A 233 27.30 14.23 8.86
CA TRP A 233 28.39 13.29 8.62
C TRP A 233 29.52 13.39 9.65
N ARG A 234 29.82 14.60 10.18
CA ARG A 234 30.79 14.75 11.27
C ARG A 234 30.33 14.07 12.55
N ILE A 235 29.01 14.06 12.79
CA ILE A 235 28.39 13.40 13.95
C ILE A 235 28.25 11.89 13.72
N ASP A 236 28.07 11.47 12.47
CA ASP A 236 27.92 10.10 12.00
C ASP A 236 26.86 9.30 12.79
N PRO A 237 25.58 9.67 12.73
CA PRO A 237 24.52 8.94 13.42
C PRO A 237 24.34 7.52 12.87
N ASP A 238 23.82 6.62 13.73
CA ASP A 238 23.50 5.23 13.33
C ASP A 238 22.35 5.16 12.31
N GLN A 239 21.53 6.20 12.28
CA GLN A 239 20.36 6.29 11.39
C GLN A 239 20.76 6.90 10.04
N PRO A 240 20.10 6.50 8.94
CA PRO A 240 20.36 7.08 7.63
C PRO A 240 19.88 8.54 7.53
N LEU A 241 20.51 9.27 6.61
CA LEU A 241 20.23 10.67 6.30
C LEU A 241 19.54 10.77 4.95
N THR A 242 18.57 11.68 4.83
CA THR A 242 17.86 11.92 3.58
C THR A 242 17.36 13.36 3.45
N ALA A 243 17.15 13.81 2.22
CA ALA A 243 16.38 15.01 1.87
C ALA A 243 15.41 14.62 0.76
N ASP A 244 14.19 15.18 0.78
CA ASP A 244 13.11 14.65 -0.03
C ASP A 244 13.26 14.96 -1.53
N ILE A 245 12.94 13.98 -2.38
CA ILE A 245 12.79 14.12 -3.81
C ILE A 245 11.28 14.25 -4.09
N TRP A 246 10.86 15.31 -4.78
CA TRP A 246 9.43 15.57 -4.94
C TRP A 246 9.03 16.05 -6.36
N THR A 247 10.01 16.32 -7.22
CA THR A 247 9.78 16.75 -8.61
C THR A 247 10.25 15.72 -9.63
N GLY A 248 10.30 16.08 -10.91
CA GLY A 248 10.75 15.21 -11.99
C GLY A 248 12.26 15.12 -12.13
N GLU A 249 12.71 14.14 -12.92
CA GLU A 249 14.13 13.79 -13.15
C GLU A 249 15.03 14.94 -13.58
N ALA A 250 14.47 15.96 -14.25
CA ALA A 250 15.23 17.14 -14.69
C ALA A 250 15.89 17.89 -13.53
N ASN A 251 15.30 17.84 -12.33
CA ASN A 251 15.82 18.51 -11.14
C ASN A 251 16.81 17.67 -10.32
N TRP A 252 17.01 16.37 -10.67
CA TRP A 252 17.93 15.50 -9.93
C TRP A 252 19.39 15.64 -10.31
N THR A 253 19.72 16.40 -11.36
CA THR A 253 21.07 16.53 -11.93
C THR A 253 21.52 17.97 -12.19
N ASN A 254 20.64 18.94 -12.09
CA ASN A 254 20.92 20.32 -12.56
C ASN A 254 21.52 21.26 -11.50
N GLY A 255 22.11 20.74 -10.41
CA GLY A 255 22.71 21.54 -9.34
C GLY A 255 21.71 22.40 -8.56
N VAL A 256 20.41 22.08 -8.66
CA VAL A 256 19.34 22.68 -7.84
C VAL A 256 19.20 21.94 -6.52
N ALA A 257 18.45 22.50 -5.59
CA ALA A 257 18.36 21.98 -4.22
C ALA A 257 18.01 20.50 -4.13
N GLU A 258 17.08 20.03 -4.95
CA GLU A 258 16.66 18.61 -4.98
C GLU A 258 17.80 17.68 -5.47
N ALA A 259 18.62 18.15 -6.41
CA ALA A 259 19.78 17.37 -6.89
C ALA A 259 20.82 17.13 -5.79
N VAL A 260 20.99 18.07 -4.86
CA VAL A 260 21.88 17.86 -3.69
C VAL A 260 21.38 16.71 -2.82
N GLY A 261 20.09 16.67 -2.50
CA GLY A 261 19.47 15.55 -1.79
C GLY A 261 19.63 14.24 -2.57
N ALA A 262 19.33 14.24 -3.86
CA ALA A 262 19.48 13.07 -4.72
C ALA A 262 20.93 12.50 -4.72
N GLU A 263 21.93 13.35 -4.61
CA GLU A 263 23.35 12.98 -4.55
C GLU A 263 23.76 12.44 -3.17
N LEU A 264 23.26 13.03 -2.07
CA LEU A 264 23.78 12.83 -0.72
C LEU A 264 22.95 11.86 0.14
N ASN A 265 21.80 11.43 -0.31
CA ASN A 265 20.90 10.56 0.45
C ASN A 265 21.48 9.16 0.72
N ASP A 266 21.35 8.69 1.96
CA ASP A 266 21.62 7.29 2.32
C ASP A 266 20.51 6.37 1.82
N ILE A 267 19.25 6.76 2.02
CA ILE A 267 18.03 6.16 1.48
C ILE A 267 17.25 7.24 0.73
N VAL A 268 16.39 6.85 -0.19
CA VAL A 268 15.63 7.83 -0.99
C VAL A 268 14.28 8.08 -0.33
N SER A 269 14.14 9.24 0.34
CA SER A 269 12.81 9.75 0.70
C SER A 269 12.24 10.57 -0.47
N TYR A 270 10.94 10.45 -0.70
CA TYR A 270 10.28 11.18 -1.78
C TYR A 270 8.83 11.50 -1.46
N HIS A 271 8.27 12.50 -2.16
CA HIS A 271 6.87 12.86 -2.08
C HIS A 271 6.16 12.55 -3.40
N SER A 272 4.99 11.96 -3.32
CA SER A 272 4.12 11.81 -4.48
C SER A 272 2.66 11.68 -4.03
N TYR A 273 1.85 12.62 -4.45
CA TYR A 273 0.41 12.68 -4.20
C TYR A 273 -0.42 12.21 -5.41
N GLN A 274 0.21 11.50 -6.33
CA GLN A 274 -0.40 11.06 -7.58
C GLN A 274 -1.20 9.77 -7.41
N ASN A 275 -2.08 9.47 -8.37
CA ASN A 275 -2.81 8.21 -8.44
C ASN A 275 -1.88 6.99 -8.59
N LEU A 276 -2.42 5.79 -8.43
CA LEU A 276 -1.67 4.54 -8.44
C LEU A 276 -0.77 4.38 -9.69
N SER A 277 -1.28 4.66 -10.87
CA SER A 277 -0.52 4.51 -12.12
C SER A 277 0.75 5.40 -12.14
N ALA A 278 0.61 6.66 -11.73
CA ALA A 278 1.73 7.59 -11.63
C ALA A 278 2.68 7.21 -10.47
N GLN A 279 2.17 6.72 -9.34
CA GLN A 279 2.99 6.18 -8.24
C GLN A 279 3.88 5.03 -8.71
N ILE A 280 3.32 4.08 -9.45
CA ILE A 280 4.07 2.93 -10.01
C ILE A 280 5.18 3.43 -10.94
N ALA A 281 4.85 4.35 -11.86
CA ALA A 281 5.81 4.89 -12.82
C ALA A 281 6.94 5.65 -12.11
N TYR A 282 6.61 6.48 -11.12
CA TYR A 282 7.57 7.27 -10.37
C TYR A 282 8.50 6.42 -9.52
N ALA A 283 7.95 5.47 -8.77
CA ALA A 283 8.75 4.52 -7.97
C ALA A 283 9.71 3.69 -8.84
N LYS A 284 9.27 3.27 -10.04
CA LYS A 284 10.12 2.55 -11.01
C LYS A 284 11.31 3.41 -11.45
N LYS A 285 11.09 4.69 -11.76
CA LYS A 285 12.15 5.65 -12.12
C LYS A 285 13.14 5.87 -10.98
N LEU A 286 12.66 6.09 -9.76
CA LEU A 286 13.51 6.27 -8.58
C LEU A 286 14.36 5.02 -8.31
N LYS A 287 13.76 3.82 -8.37
CA LYS A 287 14.50 2.55 -8.22
C LYS A 287 15.58 2.40 -9.28
N ALA A 288 15.29 2.68 -10.54
CA ALA A 288 16.24 2.57 -11.64
C ALA A 288 17.40 3.58 -11.49
N ARG A 289 17.11 4.82 -11.10
CA ARG A 289 18.12 5.88 -10.95
C ARG A 289 19.03 5.67 -9.76
N PHE A 290 18.49 5.37 -8.60
CA PHE A 290 19.26 5.39 -7.34
C PHE A 290 19.69 4.01 -6.87
N GLY A 291 18.90 2.95 -7.12
CA GLY A 291 19.19 1.60 -6.65
C GLY A 291 19.21 1.47 -5.13
N ARG A 292 18.55 2.38 -4.41
CA ARG A 292 18.49 2.46 -2.95
C ARG A 292 17.08 2.18 -2.44
N PRO A 293 16.90 1.85 -1.14
CA PRO A 293 15.58 1.78 -0.53
C PRO A 293 14.78 3.06 -0.72
N LEU A 294 13.47 2.92 -0.96
CA LEU A 294 12.54 4.03 -1.14
C LEU A 294 11.61 4.17 0.05
N VAL A 295 11.37 5.42 0.47
CA VAL A 295 10.35 5.78 1.45
C VAL A 295 9.53 6.96 0.90
N ASN A 296 8.24 6.77 0.63
CA ASN A 296 7.35 7.86 0.28
C ASN A 296 6.92 8.58 1.57
N THR A 297 7.60 9.69 1.88
CA THR A 297 7.42 10.42 3.14
C THR A 297 6.21 11.35 3.16
N GLU A 298 5.58 11.60 2.00
CA GLU A 298 4.31 12.31 1.91
C GLU A 298 3.45 11.77 0.76
N TRP A 299 2.31 11.21 1.10
CA TRP A 299 1.30 10.73 0.18
C TRP A 299 -0.11 10.86 0.83
N LEU A 300 -1.14 10.39 0.21
CA LEU A 300 -2.56 10.53 0.50
C LEU A 300 -3.10 11.90 0.07
N ALA A 301 -3.74 11.92 -1.08
CA ALA A 301 -4.40 13.09 -1.64
C ALA A 301 -5.62 12.62 -2.43
N ARG A 302 -6.75 12.45 -1.72
CA ARG A 302 -7.95 11.83 -2.30
C ARG A 302 -8.47 12.56 -3.53
N LEU A 303 -8.33 13.88 -3.56
CA LEU A 303 -8.77 14.69 -4.71
C LEU A 303 -7.93 14.45 -5.98
N PHE A 304 -6.75 13.85 -5.85
CA PHE A 304 -5.89 13.47 -6.98
C PHE A 304 -5.95 11.97 -7.30
N GLY A 305 -6.87 11.24 -6.67
CA GLY A 305 -6.96 9.78 -6.82
C GLY A 305 -5.84 9.01 -6.10
N CYS A 306 -5.11 9.68 -5.19
CA CYS A 306 -4.13 9.04 -4.31
C CYS A 306 -4.83 8.61 -3.02
N GLY A 307 -5.57 7.50 -3.08
CA GLY A 307 -6.37 6.95 -1.99
C GLY A 307 -5.70 5.78 -1.29
N VAL A 308 -6.17 5.48 -0.09
CA VAL A 308 -5.66 4.37 0.73
C VAL A 308 -5.90 3.02 0.04
N GLN A 309 -7.10 2.80 -0.50
CA GLN A 309 -7.50 1.51 -1.09
C GLN A 309 -6.61 1.10 -2.26
N ASP A 310 -6.11 2.08 -3.03
CA ASP A 310 -5.36 1.82 -4.25
C ASP A 310 -3.84 1.84 -4.01
N VAL A 311 -3.36 2.85 -3.26
CA VAL A 311 -1.92 3.16 -3.20
C VAL A 311 -1.23 2.46 -2.01
N TYR A 312 -1.90 2.28 -0.89
CA TYR A 312 -1.27 1.69 0.30
C TYR A 312 -0.84 0.22 0.10
N PRO A 313 -1.68 -0.66 -0.49
CA PRO A 313 -1.25 -2.02 -0.82
C PRO A 313 -0.06 -2.08 -1.79
N PHE A 314 0.03 -1.14 -2.74
CA PHE A 314 1.17 -1.04 -3.65
C PHE A 314 2.48 -0.76 -2.90
N PHE A 315 2.50 0.16 -1.93
CA PHE A 315 3.69 0.41 -1.12
C PHE A 315 4.12 -0.83 -0.35
N ALA A 316 3.19 -1.50 0.31
CA ALA A 316 3.45 -2.71 1.06
C ALA A 316 4.10 -3.81 0.21
N GLN A 317 3.50 -4.13 -0.94
CA GLN A 317 3.96 -5.19 -1.83
C GLN A 317 5.33 -4.93 -2.43
N ASN A 318 5.64 -3.66 -2.71
CA ASN A 318 6.93 -3.26 -3.26
C ASN A 318 7.95 -2.92 -2.17
N ARG A 319 7.59 -3.14 -0.89
CA ARG A 319 8.38 -2.77 0.28
C ARG A 319 8.90 -1.33 0.19
N ILE A 320 8.07 -0.42 -0.27
CA ILE A 320 8.32 1.01 -0.24
C ILE A 320 7.82 1.52 1.10
N GLY A 321 8.70 2.06 1.93
CA GLY A 321 8.29 2.71 3.18
C GLY A 321 7.33 3.87 2.88
N CYS A 322 6.40 4.18 3.79
CA CYS A 322 5.48 5.28 3.54
C CYS A 322 4.98 5.96 4.82
N THR A 323 4.86 7.29 4.77
CA THR A 323 4.17 8.09 5.78
C THR A 323 3.16 9.00 5.09
N MET A 324 1.87 8.78 5.32
CA MET A 324 0.82 9.60 4.74
C MET A 324 0.79 11.00 5.33
N TRP A 325 0.27 11.98 4.60
CA TRP A 325 0.12 13.33 5.13
C TRP A 325 -1.10 13.44 6.02
N GLY A 326 -0.85 13.84 7.31
CA GLY A 326 -1.87 13.94 8.36
C GLY A 326 -2.28 12.59 8.96
N TYR A 327 -2.87 12.64 10.16
CA TYR A 327 -3.43 11.49 10.85
C TYR A 327 -4.75 11.84 11.51
N VAL A 328 -4.74 12.68 12.55
CA VAL A 328 -5.95 13.22 13.18
C VAL A 328 -6.14 14.65 12.73
N ASN A 329 -7.30 14.93 12.15
CA ASN A 329 -7.67 16.29 11.77
C ASN A 329 -7.79 17.17 13.03
N GLY A 330 -7.28 18.39 12.94
CA GLY A 330 -7.32 19.34 14.02
C GLY A 330 -7.23 20.79 13.55
N LYS A 331 -6.67 21.66 14.37
CA LYS A 331 -6.49 23.08 14.05
C LYS A 331 -5.59 23.33 12.85
N TYR A 332 -4.69 22.39 12.55
CA TYR A 332 -3.81 22.47 11.36
C TYR A 332 -4.54 22.17 10.05
N GLN A 333 -5.69 21.49 10.08
CA GLN A 333 -6.66 21.36 9.00
C GLN A 333 -6.09 20.82 7.69
N THR A 334 -5.27 19.77 7.75
CA THR A 334 -4.71 19.12 6.55
C THR A 334 -5.77 18.38 5.72
N HIS A 335 -6.99 18.20 6.23
CA HIS A 335 -8.13 17.70 5.46
C HIS A 335 -8.65 18.67 4.40
N GLU A 336 -8.37 19.97 4.56
CA GLU A 336 -8.76 21.01 3.59
C GLU A 336 -7.88 20.93 2.32
N PRO A 337 -8.42 21.29 1.15
CA PRO A 337 -7.62 21.46 -0.07
C PRO A 337 -6.58 22.57 0.09
N TRP A 338 -5.49 22.44 -0.64
CA TRP A 338 -4.47 23.49 -0.69
C TRP A 338 -5.05 24.83 -1.16
N GLU A 339 -4.52 25.93 -0.66
CA GLU A 339 -4.92 27.27 -1.04
C GLU A 339 -4.85 27.50 -2.57
N SER A 340 -3.87 26.92 -3.25
CA SER A 340 -3.73 26.97 -4.70
C SER A 340 -4.88 26.29 -5.45
N MET A 341 -5.54 25.30 -4.81
CA MET A 341 -6.73 24.61 -5.37
C MET A 341 -7.96 25.48 -5.20
N TRP A 342 -8.14 26.08 -4.02
CA TRP A 342 -9.23 27.01 -3.78
C TRP A 342 -9.19 28.20 -4.74
N ARG A 343 -8.01 28.79 -4.99
CA ARG A 343 -7.85 29.90 -5.97
C ARG A 343 -8.25 29.51 -7.38
N LYS A 344 -8.13 28.25 -7.76
CA LYS A 344 -8.56 27.80 -9.10
C LYS A 344 -10.07 27.77 -9.27
N VAL A 345 -10.83 27.72 -8.20
CA VAL A 345 -12.30 27.68 -8.21
C VAL A 345 -12.92 28.97 -7.71
N ASP A 346 -12.20 29.81 -6.96
CA ASP A 346 -12.68 31.12 -6.52
C ASP A 346 -13.02 31.97 -7.75
N GLY A 347 -14.29 32.42 -7.83
CA GLY A 347 -14.81 33.11 -9.00
C GLY A 347 -15.08 32.23 -10.24
N HIS A 348 -14.86 30.91 -10.14
CA HIS A 348 -15.04 29.95 -11.22
C HIS A 348 -15.76 28.68 -10.73
N PRO A 349 -17.01 28.79 -10.24
CA PRO A 349 -17.74 27.67 -9.65
C PRO A 349 -17.93 26.49 -10.61
N GLU A 350 -17.89 26.72 -11.93
CA GLU A 350 -17.92 25.68 -12.96
C GLU A 350 -16.73 24.72 -12.91
N ARG A 351 -15.64 25.10 -12.22
CA ARG A 351 -14.45 24.24 -12.03
C ARG A 351 -14.56 23.28 -10.86
N LEU A 352 -15.54 23.49 -9.95
CA LEU A 352 -15.79 22.62 -8.81
C LEU A 352 -16.07 21.16 -9.22
N GLY A 353 -16.77 20.95 -10.35
CA GLY A 353 -17.07 19.59 -10.84
C GLY A 353 -15.88 18.73 -11.22
N ARG A 354 -14.65 19.30 -11.25
CA ARG A 354 -13.41 18.56 -11.50
C ARG A 354 -12.72 18.09 -10.23
N LEU A 355 -13.06 18.67 -9.08
CA LEU A 355 -12.49 18.35 -7.77
C LEU A 355 -13.64 18.18 -6.78
N ASP A 356 -13.77 17.01 -6.22
CA ASP A 356 -14.80 16.71 -5.23
C ASP A 356 -14.37 17.21 -3.84
N PHE A 357 -14.58 18.50 -3.58
CA PHE A 357 -14.27 19.14 -2.30
C PHE A 357 -15.12 18.66 -1.11
N THR A 358 -16.05 17.74 -1.32
CA THR A 358 -16.75 17.05 -0.21
C THR A 358 -15.87 15.98 0.43
N LYS A 359 -14.82 15.52 -0.27
CA LYS A 359 -13.84 14.58 0.25
C LYS A 359 -12.75 15.31 1.03
N TRP A 360 -12.35 14.75 2.14
CA TRP A 360 -11.14 15.17 2.82
C TRP A 360 -9.92 14.96 1.92
N PHE A 361 -9.05 15.97 1.88
CA PHE A 361 -7.85 15.88 1.05
C PHE A 361 -6.87 14.88 1.65
N HIS A 362 -6.50 15.10 2.90
CA HIS A 362 -5.61 14.24 3.68
C HIS A 362 -6.32 13.75 4.97
N ASP A 363 -5.58 13.41 6.00
CA ASP A 363 -6.04 12.90 7.30
C ASP A 363 -6.87 11.61 7.25
N LEU A 364 -6.79 10.82 8.31
CA LEU A 364 -7.53 9.56 8.43
C LEU A 364 -8.65 9.63 9.46
N ARG A 365 -8.51 10.52 10.46
CA ARG A 365 -9.38 10.53 11.61
C ARG A 365 -9.88 11.93 11.94
N ARG A 366 -11.09 11.96 12.47
CA ARG A 366 -11.73 13.17 13.00
C ARG A 366 -11.13 13.55 14.36
N PRO A 367 -11.33 14.79 14.86
CA PRO A 367 -10.90 15.17 16.22
C PRO A 367 -11.50 14.27 17.31
N SER A 368 -12.62 13.64 17.05
CA SER A 368 -13.24 12.61 17.91
C SER A 368 -12.53 11.25 17.86
N LEU A 369 -11.43 11.12 17.15
CA LEU A 369 -10.66 9.91 16.85
C LEU A 369 -11.39 8.88 15.98
N ARG A 370 -12.64 9.13 15.61
CA ARG A 370 -13.38 8.26 14.67
C ARG A 370 -12.74 8.34 13.27
N PRO A 371 -12.72 7.23 12.52
CA PRO A 371 -12.27 7.25 11.13
C PRO A 371 -13.03 8.30 10.30
N TYR A 372 -12.33 8.94 9.36
CA TYR A 372 -12.99 9.65 8.26
C TYR A 372 -13.75 8.64 7.40
N ASP A 373 -13.07 7.60 6.92
CA ASP A 373 -13.65 6.45 6.23
C ASP A 373 -13.24 5.15 6.96
N PRO A 374 -14.19 4.39 7.53
CA PRO A 374 -13.90 3.11 8.17
C PRO A 374 -13.25 2.08 7.24
N ASN A 375 -13.55 2.13 5.92
CA ASN A 375 -12.98 1.20 4.96
C ASN A 375 -11.47 1.45 4.75
N GLU A 376 -11.02 2.69 4.77
CA GLU A 376 -9.59 3.02 4.70
C GLU A 376 -8.84 2.45 5.91
N ILE A 377 -9.39 2.59 7.11
CA ILE A 377 -8.78 2.01 8.32
C ILE A 377 -8.77 0.48 8.25
N ALA A 378 -9.81 -0.14 7.71
CA ALA A 378 -9.84 -1.59 7.52
C ALA A 378 -8.73 -2.07 6.56
N VAL A 379 -8.51 -1.37 5.44
CA VAL A 379 -7.41 -1.65 4.51
C VAL A 379 -6.05 -1.48 5.19
N ILE A 380 -5.83 -0.36 5.91
CA ILE A 380 -4.57 -0.11 6.61
C ILE A 380 -4.27 -1.24 7.61
N ARG A 381 -5.22 -1.58 8.47
CA ARG A 381 -5.03 -2.64 9.47
C ARG A 381 -4.77 -4.00 8.84
N HIS A 382 -5.49 -4.33 7.79
CA HIS A 382 -5.30 -5.58 7.08
C HIS A 382 -3.91 -5.66 6.43
N VAL A 383 -3.53 -4.66 5.64
CA VAL A 383 -2.22 -4.61 4.98
C VAL A 383 -1.07 -4.64 5.99
N ASN A 384 -1.20 -3.91 7.10
CA ASN A 384 -0.20 -3.92 8.18
C ASN A 384 -0.05 -5.31 8.81
N ALA A 385 -1.17 -5.97 9.11
CA ALA A 385 -1.17 -7.33 9.67
C ALA A 385 -0.56 -8.35 8.70
N GLU A 386 -0.85 -8.25 7.40
CA GLU A 386 -0.26 -9.10 6.36
C GLU A 386 1.27 -8.91 6.26
N MET A 387 1.76 -7.68 6.33
CA MET A 387 3.20 -7.39 6.30
C MET A 387 3.93 -7.92 7.56
N ASP A 388 3.28 -7.86 8.71
CA ASP A 388 3.82 -8.44 9.95
C ASP A 388 3.79 -9.98 9.90
N ALA A 389 2.71 -10.57 9.35
CA ALA A 389 2.62 -12.00 9.09
C ALA A 389 3.66 -12.48 8.07
N GLU A 390 3.93 -11.70 7.02
CA GLU A 390 5.00 -11.97 6.04
C GLU A 390 6.37 -12.04 6.72
N ARG A 391 6.67 -11.06 7.58
CA ARG A 391 7.92 -11.05 8.34
C ARG A 391 8.05 -12.24 9.29
N ALA A 392 6.93 -12.69 9.87
CA ALA A 392 6.86 -13.86 10.74
C ALA A 392 6.83 -15.20 9.98
N GLY A 393 6.79 -15.19 8.64
CA GLY A 393 6.65 -16.39 7.82
C GLY A 393 5.25 -17.02 7.87
N GLN A 394 4.21 -16.25 8.21
CA GLN A 394 2.84 -16.71 8.43
C GLN A 394 1.83 -16.20 7.40
N SER A 395 2.23 -15.34 6.47
CA SER A 395 1.35 -14.82 5.41
C SER A 395 0.89 -15.92 4.46
N LEU A 396 -0.15 -15.62 3.66
CA LEU A 396 -0.60 -16.52 2.60
C LEU A 396 0.54 -16.84 1.62
N ARG A 397 1.29 -15.84 1.22
CA ARG A 397 2.48 -15.98 0.38
C ARG A 397 3.54 -16.88 1.03
N ALA A 398 3.83 -16.70 2.32
CA ALA A 398 4.80 -17.52 3.03
C ALA A 398 4.36 -19.00 3.07
N ARG A 399 3.07 -19.28 3.26
CA ARG A 399 2.51 -20.63 3.20
C ARG A 399 2.62 -21.24 1.80
N ILE A 400 2.37 -20.45 0.74
CA ILE A 400 2.60 -20.90 -0.63
C ILE A 400 4.08 -21.23 -0.84
N ALA A 401 5.00 -20.35 -0.43
CA ALA A 401 6.44 -20.53 -0.59
C ALA A 401 7.01 -21.74 0.16
N ALA A 402 6.38 -22.13 1.28
CA ALA A 402 6.74 -23.31 2.03
C ALA A 402 6.37 -24.64 1.32
N ALA A 403 5.34 -24.63 0.47
CA ALA A 403 4.83 -25.80 -0.24
C ALA A 403 5.26 -25.87 -1.71
N HIS A 404 5.39 -24.71 -2.36
CA HIS A 404 5.59 -24.60 -3.79
C HIS A 404 6.57 -23.47 -4.14
N ARG A 405 7.30 -23.62 -5.26
CA ARG A 405 8.20 -22.59 -5.78
C ARG A 405 7.39 -21.42 -6.35
N ILE A 406 7.60 -20.22 -5.82
CA ILE A 406 7.04 -18.99 -6.39
C ILE A 406 7.75 -18.71 -7.73
N VAL A 407 6.97 -18.49 -8.78
CA VAL A 407 7.46 -18.21 -10.14
C VAL A 407 7.20 -16.77 -10.58
N GLY A 408 6.43 -16.00 -9.83
CA GLY A 408 6.20 -14.59 -10.09
C GLY A 408 5.28 -13.95 -9.07
N GLU A 409 5.41 -12.63 -8.94
CA GLU A 409 4.55 -11.80 -8.11
C GLU A 409 4.31 -10.48 -8.83
N ASP A 410 3.07 -10.03 -8.86
CA ASP A 410 2.68 -8.76 -9.49
C ASP A 410 1.43 -8.16 -8.84
N MET A 411 1.07 -6.97 -9.31
CA MET A 411 -0.20 -6.32 -9.03
C MET A 411 -1.18 -6.65 -10.15
N TRP A 412 -2.18 -7.47 -9.83
CA TRP A 412 -3.25 -7.82 -10.75
C TRP A 412 -4.49 -6.97 -10.44
N TYR A 413 -4.85 -6.05 -11.30
CA TYR A 413 -5.96 -5.11 -11.11
C TYR A 413 -5.94 -4.37 -9.75
N GLY A 414 -4.73 -4.07 -9.25
CA GLY A 414 -4.57 -3.39 -7.95
C GLY A 414 -4.51 -4.33 -6.74
N TYR A 415 -4.54 -5.66 -6.95
CA TYR A 415 -4.48 -6.68 -5.90
C TYR A 415 -3.21 -7.50 -5.99
N ARG A 416 -2.65 -7.91 -4.85
CA ARG A 416 -1.48 -8.78 -4.80
C ARG A 416 -1.78 -10.13 -5.43
N ARG A 417 -0.98 -10.54 -6.44
CA ARG A 417 -1.05 -11.86 -7.05
C ARG A 417 0.26 -12.61 -6.86
N THR A 418 0.18 -13.80 -6.26
CA THR A 418 1.29 -14.73 -6.13
C THR A 418 1.11 -15.89 -7.11
N LYS A 419 2.07 -16.05 -8.03
CA LYS A 419 2.13 -17.16 -9.00
C LYS A 419 3.13 -18.20 -8.53
N PHE A 420 2.78 -19.48 -8.62
CA PHE A 420 3.63 -20.57 -8.16
C PHE A 420 3.52 -21.80 -9.03
N ASP A 421 4.55 -22.63 -8.99
CA ASP A 421 4.60 -23.92 -9.67
C ASP A 421 3.84 -24.95 -8.85
N PHE A 422 2.65 -25.32 -9.32
CA PHE A 422 1.85 -26.39 -8.74
C PHE A 422 1.98 -27.66 -9.60
N ASN A 423 2.90 -28.55 -9.21
CA ASN A 423 3.12 -29.83 -9.90
C ASN A 423 3.38 -29.65 -11.42
N GLY A 424 4.25 -28.70 -11.79
CA GLY A 424 4.61 -28.40 -13.18
C GLY A 424 3.61 -27.52 -13.93
N ARG A 425 2.61 -26.95 -13.24
CA ARG A 425 1.60 -26.05 -13.79
C ARG A 425 1.63 -24.71 -13.06
N VAL A 426 1.35 -23.63 -13.76
CA VAL A 426 1.26 -22.31 -13.11
C VAL A 426 -0.11 -22.18 -12.45
N GLY A 427 -0.10 -22.16 -11.12
CA GLY A 427 -1.22 -21.72 -10.30
C GLY A 427 -0.98 -20.32 -9.77
N TRP A 428 -2.05 -19.56 -9.53
CA TRP A 428 -1.91 -18.30 -8.82
C TRP A 428 -3.10 -17.97 -7.93
N VAL A 429 -2.81 -17.19 -6.90
CA VAL A 429 -3.76 -16.66 -5.93
C VAL A 429 -3.69 -15.15 -5.93
N VAL A 430 -4.85 -14.50 -5.92
CA VAL A 430 -5.02 -13.05 -5.73
C VAL A 430 -5.65 -12.82 -4.36
N GLU A 431 -5.02 -11.97 -3.56
CA GLU A 431 -5.44 -11.63 -2.21
C GLU A 431 -6.36 -10.39 -2.22
N PRO A 432 -7.40 -10.35 -1.38
CA PRO A 432 -8.19 -9.14 -1.21
C PRO A 432 -7.34 -8.00 -0.59
N SER A 433 -7.74 -6.76 -0.79
CA SER A 433 -7.12 -5.59 -0.13
C SER A 433 -7.72 -5.27 1.25
N VAL A 434 -8.72 -6.02 1.66
CA VAL A 434 -9.37 -5.95 2.98
C VAL A 434 -9.26 -7.31 3.67
N ALA A 435 -9.54 -7.35 4.98
CA ALA A 435 -9.56 -8.62 5.71
C ALA A 435 -10.48 -9.63 5.00
N PRO A 436 -10.01 -10.87 4.78
CA PRO A 436 -10.84 -11.92 4.20
C PRO A 436 -12.15 -12.10 4.97
N LEU A 437 -13.24 -12.37 4.26
CA LEU A 437 -14.50 -12.72 4.89
C LEU A 437 -14.35 -13.98 5.76
N PRO A 438 -15.15 -14.11 6.83
CA PRO A 438 -15.16 -15.33 7.64
C PRO A 438 -15.33 -16.59 6.79
N GLY A 439 -14.51 -17.60 7.05
CA GLY A 439 -14.49 -18.84 6.28
C GLY A 439 -13.71 -18.75 4.96
N THR A 440 -13.09 -17.61 4.68
CA THR A 440 -12.18 -17.39 3.53
C THR A 440 -12.78 -17.84 2.19
N PRO A 441 -13.93 -17.27 1.77
CA PRO A 441 -14.55 -17.61 0.50
C PRO A 441 -13.68 -17.18 -0.68
N TRP A 442 -13.81 -17.88 -1.79
CA TRP A 442 -12.99 -17.66 -2.95
C TRP A 442 -13.71 -17.97 -4.27
N THR A 443 -13.20 -17.40 -5.35
CA THR A 443 -13.64 -17.65 -6.72
C THR A 443 -12.54 -18.31 -7.53
N TRP A 444 -12.90 -19.13 -8.49
CA TRP A 444 -11.99 -19.80 -9.40
C TRP A 444 -12.43 -19.60 -10.83
N THR A 445 -11.66 -18.80 -11.59
CA THR A 445 -11.82 -18.78 -13.04
C THR A 445 -11.08 -19.98 -13.63
N MET A 446 -11.84 -20.97 -14.08
CA MET A 446 -11.30 -22.25 -14.52
C MET A 446 -10.52 -22.16 -15.84
N GLN A 447 -10.84 -21.15 -16.68
CA GLN A 447 -10.13 -20.87 -17.93
C GLN A 447 -10.33 -19.40 -18.33
N TRP A 448 -9.35 -18.80 -19.00
CA TRP A 448 -9.33 -17.39 -19.45
C TRP A 448 -9.35 -16.36 -18.31
N ALA A 449 -8.62 -16.65 -17.26
CA ALA A 449 -8.61 -15.83 -16.05
C ALA A 449 -8.15 -14.36 -16.24
N GLU A 450 -7.47 -14.07 -17.35
CA GLU A 450 -7.05 -12.71 -17.73
C GLU A 450 -8.06 -12.01 -18.68
N ALA A 451 -9.10 -12.71 -19.11
CA ALA A 451 -10.06 -12.15 -20.06
C ALA A 451 -11.26 -11.53 -19.36
N PHE A 452 -11.62 -10.31 -19.75
CA PHE A 452 -12.82 -9.59 -19.31
C PHE A 452 -12.98 -9.49 -17.77
N VAL A 453 -11.88 -9.37 -17.03
CA VAL A 453 -11.82 -9.44 -15.58
C VAL A 453 -12.78 -8.47 -14.90
N ASP A 454 -12.81 -7.22 -15.37
CA ASP A 454 -13.72 -6.16 -14.88
C ASP A 454 -15.21 -6.43 -15.12
N ARG A 455 -15.54 -7.46 -15.89
CA ARG A 455 -16.93 -7.85 -16.21
C ARG A 455 -17.37 -9.16 -15.57
N THR A 456 -16.43 -9.87 -14.94
CA THR A 456 -16.70 -11.13 -14.23
C THR A 456 -17.13 -10.93 -12.78
N GLY A 457 -17.05 -9.69 -12.25
CA GLY A 457 -17.31 -9.37 -10.85
C GLY A 457 -16.16 -9.74 -9.90
N VAL A 458 -15.04 -10.29 -10.39
CA VAL A 458 -13.90 -10.68 -9.57
C VAL A 458 -13.29 -9.51 -8.80
N PRO A 459 -13.01 -8.34 -9.41
CA PRO A 459 -12.50 -7.18 -8.66
C PRO A 459 -13.43 -6.74 -7.54
N ASP A 460 -14.75 -6.78 -7.75
CA ASP A 460 -15.74 -6.39 -6.75
C ASP A 460 -15.85 -7.42 -5.61
N LEU A 461 -15.65 -8.69 -5.90
CA LEU A 461 -15.58 -9.75 -4.89
C LEU A 461 -14.29 -9.64 -4.07
N LEU A 462 -13.16 -9.29 -4.68
CA LEU A 462 -11.91 -8.99 -3.97
C LEU A 462 -12.08 -7.82 -3.00
N LYS A 463 -12.77 -6.74 -3.40
CA LYS A 463 -13.13 -5.61 -2.51
C LYS A 463 -13.97 -6.06 -1.31
N LYS A 464 -14.75 -7.12 -1.47
CA LYS A 464 -15.59 -7.70 -0.40
C LYS A 464 -14.85 -8.71 0.49
N GLY A 465 -13.58 -9.02 0.22
CA GLY A 465 -12.78 -9.98 1.01
C GLY A 465 -12.80 -11.41 0.50
N TYR A 466 -13.18 -11.66 -0.75
CA TYR A 466 -12.98 -12.94 -1.43
C TYR A 466 -11.55 -13.05 -1.94
N HIS A 467 -10.99 -14.25 -1.97
CA HIS A 467 -9.79 -14.56 -2.75
C HIS A 467 -10.19 -14.94 -4.17
N HIS A 468 -9.23 -14.85 -5.10
CA HIS A 468 -9.42 -15.33 -6.47
C HIS A 468 -8.26 -16.22 -6.90
N VAL A 469 -8.54 -17.30 -7.61
CA VAL A 469 -7.52 -18.27 -8.05
C VAL A 469 -7.71 -18.72 -9.49
N THR A 470 -6.63 -19.24 -10.07
CA THR A 470 -6.67 -20.08 -11.26
C THR A 470 -5.53 -21.11 -11.25
N LEU A 471 -5.66 -22.12 -12.09
CA LEU A 471 -4.62 -23.11 -12.41
C LEU A 471 -4.62 -23.33 -13.93
N GLU A 472 -3.46 -23.29 -14.54
CA GLU A 472 -3.31 -23.57 -15.97
C GLU A 472 -3.55 -25.05 -16.26
N LEU A 473 -4.67 -25.35 -16.93
CA LEU A 473 -5.12 -26.73 -17.24
C LEU A 473 -5.51 -26.90 -18.71
N PHE A 474 -5.28 -25.88 -19.55
CA PHE A 474 -5.83 -25.91 -20.91
C PHE A 474 -5.27 -27.05 -21.79
N ASP A 475 -4.06 -27.49 -21.53
CA ASP A 475 -3.45 -28.66 -22.23
C ASP A 475 -4.27 -29.93 -22.05
N THR A 476 -4.91 -30.12 -20.90
CA THR A 476 -5.76 -31.30 -20.60
C THR A 476 -7.14 -31.21 -21.21
N ARG A 477 -7.58 -30.02 -21.63
CA ARG A 477 -9.00 -29.78 -22.00
C ARG A 477 -9.99 -30.37 -21.00
N MET A 478 -9.59 -30.40 -19.73
CA MET A 478 -10.36 -30.93 -18.61
C MET A 478 -10.82 -32.40 -18.84
N ASP A 479 -9.95 -33.24 -19.39
CA ASP A 479 -10.11 -34.68 -19.35
C ASP A 479 -10.00 -35.20 -17.88
N ASP A 480 -9.96 -36.51 -17.67
CA ASP A 480 -9.92 -37.06 -16.31
C ASP A 480 -8.61 -36.68 -15.55
N ALA A 481 -7.50 -36.52 -16.27
CA ALA A 481 -6.25 -36.03 -15.70
C ALA A 481 -6.36 -34.56 -15.28
N GLY A 482 -7.02 -33.73 -16.08
CA GLY A 482 -7.33 -32.33 -15.76
C GLY A 482 -8.24 -32.22 -14.54
N VAL A 483 -9.27 -33.06 -14.46
CA VAL A 483 -10.17 -33.12 -13.27
C VAL A 483 -9.38 -33.50 -12.02
N ALA A 484 -8.50 -34.49 -12.09
CA ALA A 484 -7.66 -34.90 -10.97
C ALA A 484 -6.68 -33.79 -10.54
N ALA A 485 -6.04 -33.09 -11.49
CA ALA A 485 -5.16 -31.98 -11.19
C ALA A 485 -5.91 -30.80 -10.52
N ALA A 486 -7.13 -30.49 -10.99
CA ALA A 486 -7.99 -29.47 -10.39
C ALA A 486 -8.38 -29.84 -8.95
N ALA A 487 -8.71 -31.12 -8.70
CA ALA A 487 -9.04 -31.60 -7.36
C ALA A 487 -7.83 -31.51 -6.40
N ALA A 488 -6.65 -31.86 -6.87
CA ALA A 488 -5.42 -31.72 -6.08
C ALA A 488 -5.11 -30.24 -5.75
N PHE A 489 -5.34 -29.34 -6.71
CA PHE A 489 -5.17 -27.90 -6.47
C PHE A 489 -6.15 -27.36 -5.43
N GLN A 490 -7.44 -27.72 -5.52
CA GLN A 490 -8.40 -27.34 -4.49
C GLN A 490 -8.04 -27.93 -3.13
N ALA A 491 -7.59 -29.16 -3.06
CA ALA A 491 -7.17 -29.77 -1.81
C ALA A 491 -6.03 -28.97 -1.15
N PHE A 492 -5.04 -28.52 -1.92
CA PHE A 492 -3.98 -27.63 -1.44
C PHE A 492 -4.55 -26.30 -0.92
N LEU A 493 -5.42 -25.64 -1.69
CA LEU A 493 -6.02 -24.37 -1.27
C LEU A 493 -6.79 -24.50 0.05
N VAL A 494 -7.56 -25.58 0.21
CA VAL A 494 -8.37 -25.80 1.42
C VAL A 494 -7.50 -26.21 2.60
N LYS A 495 -6.61 -27.19 2.42
CA LYS A 495 -5.83 -27.78 3.50
C LYS A 495 -4.69 -26.87 3.96
N ASP A 496 -3.89 -26.38 3.00
CA ASP A 496 -2.64 -25.68 3.31
C ASP A 496 -2.84 -24.16 3.38
N LEU A 497 -3.72 -23.60 2.54
CA LEU A 497 -4.01 -22.16 2.55
C LEU A 497 -5.24 -21.78 3.38
N ARG A 498 -6.01 -22.77 3.87
CA ARG A 498 -7.20 -22.62 4.73
C ARG A 498 -8.35 -21.85 4.06
N PHE A 499 -8.53 -22.05 2.75
CA PHE A 499 -9.67 -21.52 2.03
C PHE A 499 -10.96 -22.29 2.37
N ALA A 500 -12.12 -21.67 2.07
CA ALA A 500 -13.41 -22.36 2.18
C ALA A 500 -13.36 -23.71 1.43
N PRO A 501 -14.01 -24.76 1.97
CA PRO A 501 -14.00 -26.09 1.33
C PRO A 501 -14.65 -26.09 -0.05
N GLN A 502 -15.55 -25.15 -0.33
CA GLN A 502 -16.30 -25.05 -1.57
C GLN A 502 -15.90 -23.82 -2.38
N ALA A 503 -15.63 -24.01 -3.65
CA ALA A 503 -15.29 -22.99 -4.63
C ALA A 503 -16.53 -22.33 -5.27
N ASN A 504 -16.45 -21.06 -5.59
CA ASN A 504 -17.35 -20.40 -6.53
C ASN A 504 -16.69 -20.41 -7.92
N LEU A 505 -17.24 -21.17 -8.87
CA LEU A 505 -16.64 -21.35 -10.19
C LEU A 505 -17.10 -20.29 -11.18
N ILE A 506 -16.16 -19.80 -11.99
CA ILE A 506 -16.40 -18.90 -13.12
C ILE A 506 -16.01 -19.64 -14.41
N GLY A 507 -16.99 -19.94 -15.23
CA GLY A 507 -16.84 -20.71 -16.45
C GLY A 507 -17.14 -19.90 -17.70
N MET A 508 -16.15 -19.14 -18.21
CA MET A 508 -16.25 -18.41 -19.47
C MET A 508 -15.84 -19.30 -20.63
N SER A 509 -16.67 -19.39 -21.68
CA SER A 509 -16.40 -20.18 -22.88
C SER A 509 -15.92 -21.60 -22.56
N TRP A 510 -14.68 -21.98 -22.89
CA TRP A 510 -14.06 -23.23 -22.46
C TRP A 510 -14.10 -23.45 -20.95
N GLY A 511 -14.07 -22.38 -20.18
CA GLY A 511 -14.21 -22.46 -18.73
C GLY A 511 -15.54 -23.08 -18.28
N GLY A 512 -16.59 -22.99 -19.10
CA GLY A 512 -17.85 -23.69 -18.88
C GLY A 512 -17.68 -25.21 -18.92
N PHE A 513 -16.91 -25.72 -19.89
CA PHE A 513 -16.56 -27.14 -19.99
C PHE A 513 -15.78 -27.61 -18.76
N PHE A 514 -14.78 -26.83 -18.36
CA PHE A 514 -13.94 -27.11 -17.20
C PHE A 514 -14.74 -27.15 -15.90
N SER A 515 -15.51 -26.08 -15.65
CA SER A 515 -16.30 -25.93 -14.41
C SER A 515 -17.34 -27.06 -14.27
N THR A 516 -18.03 -27.42 -15.37
CA THR A 516 -19.07 -28.46 -15.31
C THR A 516 -18.48 -29.83 -15.07
N ARG A 517 -17.42 -30.20 -15.78
CA ARG A 517 -16.76 -31.49 -15.58
C ARG A 517 -16.23 -31.64 -14.15
N TYR A 518 -15.58 -30.59 -13.64
CA TYR A 518 -15.10 -30.55 -12.26
C TYR A 518 -16.24 -30.68 -11.25
N ALA A 519 -17.28 -29.86 -11.39
CA ALA A 519 -18.42 -29.85 -10.48
C ALA A 519 -19.20 -31.19 -10.51
N ALA A 520 -19.31 -31.83 -11.66
CA ALA A 520 -19.97 -33.13 -11.76
C ALA A 520 -19.15 -34.27 -11.17
N ALA A 521 -17.82 -34.18 -11.19
CA ALA A 521 -16.91 -35.16 -10.57
C ALA A 521 -16.76 -34.95 -9.04
N HIS A 522 -16.74 -33.69 -8.60
CA HIS A 522 -16.52 -33.29 -7.21
C HIS A 522 -17.58 -32.30 -6.72
N PRO A 523 -18.87 -32.68 -6.70
CA PRO A 523 -19.95 -31.72 -6.40
C PRO A 523 -19.86 -31.12 -4.98
N GLN A 524 -19.32 -31.86 -4.01
CA GLN A 524 -19.10 -31.40 -2.65
C GLN A 524 -18.08 -30.25 -2.54
N ASN A 525 -17.26 -30.05 -3.58
CA ASN A 525 -16.21 -29.04 -3.64
C ASN A 525 -16.70 -27.71 -4.25
N VAL A 526 -17.94 -27.62 -4.70
CA VAL A 526 -18.46 -26.48 -5.44
C VAL A 526 -19.67 -25.88 -4.75
N ARG A 527 -19.62 -24.56 -4.52
CA ARG A 527 -20.71 -23.80 -3.89
C ARG A 527 -21.69 -23.27 -4.93
N ARG A 528 -21.19 -22.62 -5.98
CA ARG A 528 -21.97 -21.97 -7.06
C ARG A 528 -21.18 -21.97 -8.37
N ILE A 529 -21.89 -21.86 -9.48
CA ILE A 529 -21.28 -21.75 -10.80
C ILE A 529 -21.88 -20.56 -11.53
N TYR A 530 -21.04 -19.65 -12.00
CA TYR A 530 -21.38 -18.62 -12.97
C TYR A 530 -20.83 -19.03 -14.33
N TYR A 531 -21.68 -19.07 -15.32
CA TYR A 531 -21.33 -19.35 -16.72
C TYR A 531 -21.47 -18.11 -17.59
N ASP A 532 -20.48 -17.90 -18.44
CA ASP A 532 -20.37 -16.82 -19.39
C ASP A 532 -20.17 -17.39 -20.79
N ALA A 533 -21.19 -17.35 -21.63
CA ALA A 533 -21.19 -17.96 -22.96
C ALA A 533 -20.52 -19.35 -22.96
N PRO A 534 -20.95 -20.31 -22.12
CA PRO A 534 -20.18 -21.50 -21.81
C PRO A 534 -20.18 -22.51 -22.94
N LEU A 535 -19.01 -23.05 -23.27
CA LEU A 535 -18.89 -24.27 -24.09
C LEU A 535 -19.27 -25.47 -23.21
N LEU A 536 -20.34 -26.20 -23.60
CA LEU A 536 -20.85 -27.36 -22.85
C LEU A 536 -21.00 -28.60 -23.74
N ASN A 537 -20.76 -28.47 -25.04
CA ASN A 537 -20.93 -29.53 -26.01
C ASN A 537 -19.97 -29.34 -27.19
N PHE A 538 -19.36 -30.41 -27.66
CA PHE A 538 -18.47 -30.37 -28.82
C PHE A 538 -19.17 -30.55 -30.16
N GLN A 539 -20.48 -30.71 -30.22
CA GLN A 539 -21.19 -31.08 -31.46
C GLN A 539 -20.80 -30.23 -32.68
N SER A 540 -21.14 -28.94 -32.70
CA SER A 540 -20.70 -28.03 -33.78
C SER A 540 -19.27 -27.58 -33.58
N PHE A 541 -18.86 -27.37 -32.35
CA PHE A 541 -17.53 -26.89 -32.02
C PHE A 541 -16.42 -27.79 -32.57
N ALA A 542 -16.59 -29.12 -32.45
CA ALA A 542 -15.62 -30.09 -32.94
C ALA A 542 -15.44 -30.05 -34.47
N ARG A 543 -16.52 -29.79 -35.22
CA ARG A 543 -16.47 -29.67 -36.67
C ARG A 543 -15.66 -28.45 -37.14
N ALA A 544 -15.87 -27.31 -36.48
CA ALA A 544 -15.20 -26.06 -36.81
C ALA A 544 -13.78 -25.95 -36.24
N ASN A 545 -13.50 -26.64 -35.13
CA ASN A 545 -12.32 -26.42 -34.30
C ASN A 545 -11.62 -27.73 -33.86
N ALA A 546 -11.51 -28.70 -34.74
CA ALA A 546 -10.96 -30.03 -34.43
C ALA A 546 -9.57 -29.97 -33.76
N ASN A 547 -8.74 -28.96 -34.08
CA ASN A 547 -7.41 -28.80 -33.49
C ASN A 547 -7.44 -28.40 -32.01
N TRP A 548 -8.55 -27.86 -31.51
CA TRP A 548 -8.71 -27.44 -30.14
C TRP A 548 -9.14 -28.55 -29.17
N LEU A 549 -9.54 -29.71 -29.71
CA LEU A 549 -10.04 -30.82 -28.88
C LEU A 549 -8.96 -31.45 -28.00
N GLY A 550 -7.67 -31.31 -28.34
CA GLY A 550 -6.57 -31.83 -27.51
C GLY A 550 -6.70 -33.36 -27.29
N PRO A 551 -6.61 -33.83 -26.02
CA PRO A 551 -6.72 -35.25 -25.68
C PRO A 551 -8.05 -35.90 -26.10
N TRP A 552 -9.14 -35.14 -26.24
CA TRP A 552 -10.45 -35.65 -26.63
C TRP A 552 -10.49 -36.21 -28.05
N LYS A 553 -9.53 -35.86 -28.92
CA LYS A 553 -9.42 -36.45 -30.26
C LYS A 553 -9.28 -37.96 -30.23
N ALA A 554 -8.50 -38.48 -29.25
CA ALA A 554 -8.23 -39.91 -29.14
C ALA A 554 -9.45 -40.73 -28.69
N THR A 555 -10.42 -40.07 -28.05
CA THR A 555 -11.63 -40.69 -27.50
C THR A 555 -12.91 -40.16 -28.13
N ALA A 556 -12.82 -39.54 -29.32
CA ALA A 556 -13.96 -39.01 -30.03
C ALA A 556 -14.97 -40.10 -30.36
N PRO A 557 -16.29 -39.84 -30.28
CA PRO A 557 -17.32 -40.75 -30.71
C PRO A 557 -17.15 -41.11 -32.19
N LYS A 558 -17.32 -42.41 -32.56
CA LYS A 558 -17.09 -42.91 -33.93
C LYS A 558 -17.87 -42.13 -34.98
N ASP A 559 -19.08 -41.72 -34.68
CA ASP A 559 -19.98 -41.02 -35.60
C ASP A 559 -19.98 -39.48 -35.37
N GLY A 560 -19.03 -38.96 -34.61
CA GLY A 560 -19.00 -37.53 -34.22
C GLY A 560 -20.20 -37.10 -33.36
N ALA A 561 -20.87 -38.05 -32.69
CA ALA A 561 -22.09 -37.84 -31.92
C ALA A 561 -21.78 -37.29 -30.50
N TRP A 562 -21.08 -36.18 -30.43
CA TRP A 562 -20.71 -35.55 -29.17
C TRP A 562 -21.90 -35.22 -28.25
N ALA A 563 -23.05 -34.86 -28.83
CA ALA A 563 -24.25 -34.52 -28.05
C ALA A 563 -24.78 -35.67 -27.20
N GLN A 564 -24.46 -36.92 -27.55
CA GLN A 564 -24.86 -38.13 -26.81
C GLN A 564 -23.75 -38.64 -25.90
N ASP A 565 -22.52 -38.13 -25.99
CA ASP A 565 -21.42 -38.56 -25.15
C ASP A 565 -21.69 -38.19 -23.66
N PRO A 566 -21.79 -39.17 -22.74
CA PRO A 566 -22.13 -38.92 -21.36
C PRO A 566 -21.08 -38.04 -20.62
N ARG A 567 -19.90 -37.88 -21.20
CA ARG A 567 -18.83 -37.05 -20.66
C ARG A 567 -19.00 -35.56 -20.96
N MET A 568 -19.86 -35.22 -21.93
CA MET A 568 -20.10 -33.82 -22.32
C MET A 568 -20.86 -33.08 -21.22
N PRO A 569 -20.41 -31.84 -20.86
CA PRO A 569 -21.04 -31.02 -19.85
C PRO A 569 -22.55 -30.90 -19.97
N VAL A 570 -23.08 -30.76 -21.20
CA VAL A 570 -24.54 -30.68 -21.43
C VAL A 570 -25.30 -31.90 -20.90
N ASN A 571 -24.67 -33.07 -20.81
CA ASN A 571 -25.22 -34.32 -20.27
C ASN A 571 -25.00 -34.49 -18.76
N LEU A 572 -24.23 -33.61 -18.14
CA LEU A 572 -23.94 -33.66 -16.71
C LEU A 572 -24.89 -32.75 -15.90
N ALA A 573 -25.81 -32.05 -16.52
CA ALA A 573 -26.75 -31.12 -15.88
C ALA A 573 -27.52 -31.75 -14.71
N GLU A 574 -27.97 -33.00 -14.89
CA GLU A 574 -28.70 -33.72 -13.82
C GLU A 574 -27.84 -33.96 -12.56
N ARG A 575 -26.54 -34.25 -12.74
CA ARG A 575 -25.61 -34.40 -11.61
C ARG A 575 -25.44 -33.09 -10.82
N ILE A 576 -25.36 -31.96 -11.55
CA ILE A 576 -25.29 -30.62 -10.95
C ILE A 576 -26.58 -30.30 -10.19
N ALA A 577 -27.74 -30.64 -10.77
CA ALA A 577 -29.05 -30.46 -10.14
C ALA A 577 -29.19 -31.28 -8.84
N LYS A 578 -28.86 -32.59 -8.89
CA LYS A 578 -28.90 -33.49 -7.73
C LYS A 578 -27.96 -33.05 -6.61
N ALA A 579 -26.85 -32.42 -6.95
CA ALA A 579 -25.92 -31.85 -5.99
C ALA A 579 -26.42 -30.54 -5.35
N GLY A 580 -27.51 -29.98 -5.86
CA GLY A 580 -28.08 -28.73 -5.36
C GLY A 580 -27.24 -27.47 -5.66
N ILE A 581 -26.29 -27.54 -6.59
CA ILE A 581 -25.40 -26.43 -6.93
C ILE A 581 -26.16 -25.37 -7.72
N PRO A 582 -26.31 -24.13 -7.22
CA PRO A 582 -26.94 -23.05 -7.98
C PRO A 582 -26.09 -22.61 -9.17
N VAL A 583 -26.75 -22.30 -10.28
CA VAL A 583 -26.10 -21.90 -11.53
C VAL A 583 -26.67 -20.58 -12.03
N LEU A 584 -25.80 -19.63 -12.41
CA LEU A 584 -26.13 -18.43 -13.16
C LEU A 584 -25.55 -18.55 -14.57
N ILE A 585 -26.35 -18.36 -15.61
CA ILE A 585 -25.92 -18.41 -17.01
C ILE A 585 -26.18 -17.05 -17.68
N LEU A 586 -25.12 -16.44 -18.20
CA LEU A 586 -25.18 -15.27 -19.07
C LEU A 586 -24.71 -15.66 -20.48
N TYR A 587 -25.47 -15.33 -21.53
CA TYR A 587 -25.07 -15.65 -22.90
C TYR A 587 -25.69 -14.72 -23.95
N GLY A 588 -25.02 -14.62 -25.10
CA GLY A 588 -25.52 -13.89 -26.26
C GLY A 588 -26.45 -14.75 -27.13
N GLY A 589 -27.59 -14.21 -27.52
CA GLY A 589 -28.58 -14.91 -28.32
C GLY A 589 -28.14 -15.13 -29.78
N GLN A 590 -27.12 -14.41 -30.25
CA GLN A 590 -26.55 -14.51 -31.61
C GLN A 590 -25.12 -15.07 -31.60
N ASP A 591 -24.75 -15.83 -30.58
CA ASP A 591 -23.45 -16.46 -30.48
C ASP A 591 -23.31 -17.53 -31.60
N GLN A 592 -22.33 -17.30 -32.52
CA GLN A 592 -21.99 -18.22 -33.61
C GLN A 592 -20.72 -19.03 -33.30
N THR A 593 -20.01 -18.69 -32.21
CA THR A 593 -18.80 -19.40 -31.77
C THR A 593 -19.15 -20.61 -30.90
N VAL A 594 -20.07 -20.40 -29.94
CA VAL A 594 -20.61 -21.44 -29.08
C VAL A 594 -22.14 -21.36 -29.15
N LEU A 595 -22.73 -22.13 -30.04
CA LEU A 595 -24.16 -22.07 -30.35
C LEU A 595 -25.00 -22.30 -29.10
N PRO A 596 -25.83 -21.31 -28.65
CA PRO A 596 -26.66 -21.47 -27.48
C PRO A 596 -27.59 -22.68 -27.50
N ALA A 597 -28.15 -22.98 -28.70
CA ALA A 597 -29.04 -24.12 -28.91
C ALA A 597 -28.40 -25.50 -28.70
N GLU A 598 -27.09 -25.58 -28.73
CA GLU A 598 -26.34 -26.84 -28.49
C GLU A 598 -25.69 -26.87 -27.09
N ASN A 599 -25.57 -25.72 -26.41
CA ASN A 599 -24.79 -25.57 -25.19
C ASN A 599 -25.66 -25.13 -23.99
N CYS A 600 -25.78 -23.84 -23.75
CA CYS A 600 -26.40 -23.30 -22.52
C CYS A 600 -27.92 -23.52 -22.47
N GLU A 601 -28.64 -23.45 -23.60
CA GLU A 601 -30.09 -23.64 -23.62
C GLU A 601 -30.51 -25.07 -23.22
N PRO A 602 -30.00 -26.17 -23.87
CA PRO A 602 -30.33 -27.53 -23.46
C PRO A 602 -29.77 -27.87 -22.05
N PHE A 603 -28.61 -27.32 -21.65
CA PHE A 603 -28.09 -27.50 -20.30
C PHE A 603 -29.06 -26.91 -19.26
N ALA A 604 -29.50 -25.67 -19.46
CA ALA A 604 -30.44 -25.00 -18.55
C ALA A 604 -31.79 -25.73 -18.49
N ALA A 605 -32.29 -26.22 -19.63
CA ALA A 605 -33.52 -26.99 -19.70
C ALA A 605 -33.44 -28.31 -18.91
N ARG A 606 -32.35 -29.07 -19.08
CA ARG A 606 -32.10 -30.32 -18.33
C ARG A 606 -31.91 -30.07 -16.84
N LEU A 607 -31.20 -29.00 -16.49
CA LEU A 607 -30.97 -28.64 -15.09
C LEU A 607 -32.32 -28.33 -14.40
N ARG A 608 -33.21 -27.57 -15.05
CA ARG A 608 -34.57 -27.27 -14.55
C ARG A 608 -35.43 -28.53 -14.44
N ALA A 609 -35.41 -29.37 -15.47
CA ALA A 609 -36.16 -30.62 -15.50
C ALA A 609 -35.76 -31.57 -14.35
N ALA A 610 -34.50 -31.52 -13.94
CA ALA A 610 -33.96 -32.27 -12.80
C ALA A 610 -34.16 -31.55 -11.44
N GLY A 611 -34.91 -30.45 -11.37
CA GLY A 611 -35.18 -29.70 -10.15
C GLY A 611 -34.03 -28.78 -9.71
N GLY A 612 -33.02 -28.54 -10.54
CA GLY A 612 -31.86 -27.70 -10.23
C GLY A 612 -32.18 -26.19 -10.24
N LYS A 613 -31.41 -25.44 -9.45
CA LYS A 613 -31.53 -23.98 -9.34
C LYS A 613 -30.73 -23.32 -10.45
N VAL A 614 -31.40 -22.72 -11.45
CA VAL A 614 -30.72 -22.03 -12.56
C VAL A 614 -31.37 -20.68 -12.86
N GLU A 615 -30.56 -19.64 -12.84
CA GLU A 615 -30.88 -18.31 -13.34
C GLU A 615 -30.26 -18.15 -14.74
N VAL A 616 -31.02 -17.58 -15.67
CA VAL A 616 -30.57 -17.41 -17.06
C VAL A 616 -30.81 -15.98 -17.50
N GLU A 617 -29.78 -15.36 -18.07
CA GLU A 617 -29.84 -14.07 -18.73
C GLU A 617 -29.42 -14.20 -20.19
N LYS A 618 -30.40 -14.16 -21.09
CA LYS A 618 -30.18 -14.13 -22.55
C LYS A 618 -30.11 -12.68 -23.02
N ARG A 619 -29.00 -12.30 -23.62
CA ARG A 619 -28.81 -11.02 -24.30
C ARG A 619 -29.02 -11.20 -25.78
N ALA A 620 -30.24 -10.98 -26.24
CA ALA A 620 -30.73 -11.41 -27.56
C ALA A 620 -29.88 -10.91 -28.76
N LEU A 621 -29.31 -9.70 -28.65
CA LEU A 621 -28.56 -9.05 -29.73
C LEU A 621 -27.03 -9.24 -29.65
N PHE A 622 -26.54 -9.96 -28.64
CA PHE A 622 -25.10 -10.15 -28.41
C PHE A 622 -24.60 -11.49 -28.99
N GLY A 623 -23.35 -11.51 -29.44
CA GLY A 623 -22.62 -12.72 -29.84
C GLY A 623 -21.93 -13.39 -28.66
N HIS A 624 -20.74 -13.98 -28.90
CA HIS A 624 -19.96 -14.74 -27.93
C HIS A 624 -19.45 -13.91 -26.74
N HIS A 625 -19.45 -12.59 -26.85
CA HIS A 625 -19.06 -11.66 -25.78
C HIS A 625 -20.27 -10.86 -25.28
N PRO A 626 -21.09 -11.44 -24.38
CA PRO A 626 -22.38 -10.86 -23.99
C PRO A 626 -22.29 -9.72 -22.97
N HIS A 627 -21.11 -9.31 -22.53
CA HIS A 627 -20.94 -8.37 -21.41
C HIS A 627 -21.34 -6.93 -21.74
N GLY A 628 -21.17 -6.48 -23.01
CA GLY A 628 -21.35 -5.08 -23.33
C GLY A 628 -20.35 -4.17 -22.59
N VAL A 629 -20.64 -2.87 -22.50
CA VAL A 629 -19.77 -1.84 -21.90
C VAL A 629 -20.28 -1.29 -20.55
N ASP A 630 -21.37 -1.84 -20.03
CA ASP A 630 -21.99 -1.35 -18.80
C ASP A 630 -21.24 -1.89 -17.55
N PRO A 631 -20.61 -1.02 -16.76
CA PRO A 631 -19.83 -1.42 -15.58
C PRO A 631 -20.70 -1.98 -14.43
N ASP A 632 -22.00 -1.63 -14.38
CA ASP A 632 -22.90 -2.05 -13.28
C ASP A 632 -23.41 -3.49 -13.42
N LYS A 633 -23.12 -4.14 -14.55
CA LYS A 633 -23.57 -5.53 -14.81
C LYS A 633 -22.92 -6.58 -13.94
N THR A 634 -21.80 -6.26 -13.28
CA THR A 634 -21.15 -7.15 -12.31
C THR A 634 -21.98 -7.35 -11.05
N ALA A 635 -22.85 -6.41 -10.68
CA ALA A 635 -23.65 -6.47 -9.46
C ALA A 635 -24.43 -7.78 -9.34
N ARG A 636 -25.04 -8.26 -10.42
CA ARG A 636 -25.78 -9.53 -10.43
C ARG A 636 -24.90 -10.74 -10.13
N ILE A 637 -23.68 -10.75 -10.68
CA ILE A 637 -22.71 -11.85 -10.48
C ILE A 637 -22.20 -11.82 -9.03
N VAL A 638 -21.90 -10.62 -8.54
CA VAL A 638 -21.46 -10.39 -7.15
C VAL A 638 -22.54 -10.81 -6.17
N ASP A 639 -23.80 -10.39 -6.40
CA ASP A 639 -24.95 -10.81 -5.58
C ASP A 639 -25.13 -12.32 -5.60
N PHE A 640 -25.06 -12.94 -6.78
CA PHE A 640 -25.20 -14.38 -6.91
C PHE A 640 -24.17 -15.14 -6.06
N PHE A 641 -22.91 -14.74 -6.07
CA PHE A 641 -21.86 -15.37 -5.26
C PHE A 641 -21.92 -14.99 -3.78
N SER A 642 -22.48 -13.82 -3.43
CA SER A 642 -22.53 -13.33 -2.04
C SER A 642 -23.75 -13.84 -1.26
N ARG A 643 -24.72 -14.48 -1.91
CA ARG A 643 -25.89 -15.06 -1.22
C ARG A 643 -25.46 -16.15 -0.25
N PRO A 644 -26.16 -16.29 0.90
CA PRO A 644 -25.88 -17.33 1.90
C PRO A 644 -26.01 -18.75 1.39
#